data_418197efafbcb8a3ae77bf51851ee6d1
#
_entry.id   418197efafbcb8a3ae77bf51851ee6d1
#
_cell.length_a   1.000
_cell.length_b   1.000
_cell.length_c   1.000
_cell.angle_alpha   90.00
_cell.angle_beta   90.00
_cell.angle_gamma   90.00
#
_symmetry.space_group_name_H-M   'P 1'
#
loop_
_entity.id
_entity.type
_entity.pdbx_description
1 polymer ?
#
loop_
_entity_poly.entity_id
_entity_poly.type
_entity_poly.pdbx_seq_one_letter_code
_entity_poly.pdbx_strand_id
1 'polypeptide(L)'
;MKGFSKLAWAALAVVAAFCLGTVALRRGEHINALWIVVAAVSIYLIAYRFYSRFIADKVMQLDPTRATPAVLNNDGLDYVPTNKHVLFGHHFAAIAGAGPLVGPVLAAQMGYLPGLLWLVVGVVFAGAVQDFVVLFLSSRRNGRSLGDLVREEMGQVPGTIALFGAFLIMIIILAVLAMVVVKALAESPWGMFTVIATMPIAIMMGVYMRYIRPGKIGEISVVGLILLLAAIWFGGRVAADPTWGPAFTFTAQQITWMLIGYGFVASVLPVWLLLAPRDYLSTFLKIGTIVALAIGILIVMPELKMPALTQFAGSGDGPVWKGGIFPFLFITIACGAVSGFHALIASGTTPKLLASEGHMRYIGYGGMLMESFVAIMALVAASIIEPGVYFAMNSPASLVGSDVVAVAAKVSEWGFAITPDVLEATARDIGEHTVLARAGGAPTLAVGIAQILHHALPSADAMAFWYHFAILFEALFILTAVDAGTRAGRFMLQDLLGNFIPSMRRTESWAANIIATAGCVALWGYLLYTGVVDPFGGIQTLWPLFGISNQMLAGIALMLGTVVLFKMKRDRYAWVTVVPAAWLLICTTYAGLIKIFDRNPAQGFLAQAHKFQDAIASGTVTAPAKSVAQMQQIVTNAYVNTGLTVLFLFVVLSILIYAVKTIVAARRNPQRSDRETAYVALQPHQMADL
;
A
#
# COMPACT_ATOMS: atom_id res chain seq x y z
N MET A 1 11.23 -35.08 23.67
CA MET A 1 12.31 -34.36 24.37
C MET A 1 12.97 -33.24 23.51
N LYS A 2 13.30 -33.45 22.24
CA LYS A 2 13.94 -32.38 21.40
C LYS A 2 13.09 -31.11 21.19
N GLY A 3 11.75 -31.19 21.25
CA GLY A 3 10.88 -30.02 21.12
C GLY A 3 10.81 -29.15 22.38
N PHE A 4 10.78 -29.76 23.54
CA PHE A 4 10.74 -29.08 24.83
C PHE A 4 12.02 -28.27 25.09
N SER A 5 13.19 -28.82 24.72
CA SER A 5 14.47 -28.11 24.79
C SER A 5 14.47 -26.83 23.93
N LYS A 6 13.93 -26.88 22.71
CA LYS A 6 13.87 -25.69 21.83
C LYS A 6 12.95 -24.61 22.38
N LEU A 7 11.81 -25.00 22.98
CA LEU A 7 10.88 -24.08 23.61
C LEU A 7 11.49 -23.41 24.85
N ALA A 8 12.22 -24.18 25.66
CA ALA A 8 12.92 -23.67 26.83
C ALA A 8 13.99 -22.64 26.45
N TRP A 9 14.78 -22.90 25.41
CA TRP A 9 15.78 -21.94 24.90
C TRP A 9 15.13 -20.68 24.32
N ALA A 10 14.01 -20.81 23.60
CA ALA A 10 13.27 -19.65 23.10
C ALA A 10 12.70 -18.82 24.27
N ALA A 11 12.12 -19.46 25.28
CA ALA A 11 11.65 -18.78 26.49
C ALA A 11 12.78 -18.07 27.22
N LEU A 12 13.95 -18.71 27.35
CA LEU A 12 15.13 -18.10 27.97
C LEU A 12 15.61 -16.86 27.18
N ALA A 13 15.61 -16.92 25.85
CA ALA A 13 15.96 -15.79 25.01
C ALA A 13 14.98 -14.60 25.18
N VAL A 14 13.67 -14.88 25.27
CA VAL A 14 12.65 -13.86 25.54
C VAL A 14 12.84 -13.24 26.92
N VAL A 15 13.09 -14.05 27.95
CA VAL A 15 13.36 -13.57 29.31
C VAL A 15 14.63 -12.71 29.34
N ALA A 16 15.70 -13.13 28.67
CA ALA A 16 16.93 -12.36 28.57
C ALA A 16 16.72 -11.00 27.89
N ALA A 17 15.98 -10.98 26.75
CA ALA A 17 15.65 -9.73 26.06
C ALA A 17 14.79 -8.81 26.95
N PHE A 18 13.80 -9.34 27.65
CA PHE A 18 12.97 -8.59 28.58
C PHE A 18 13.78 -8.01 29.76
N CYS A 19 14.69 -8.80 30.34
CA CYS A 19 15.55 -8.34 31.43
C CYS A 19 16.49 -7.24 30.97
N LEU A 20 17.13 -7.38 29.79
CA LEU A 20 18.02 -6.35 29.23
C LEU A 20 17.25 -5.04 28.95
N GLY A 21 16.07 -5.14 28.32
CA GLY A 21 15.20 -3.98 28.08
C GLY A 21 14.78 -3.30 29.38
N THR A 22 14.42 -4.06 30.41
CA THR A 22 14.04 -3.53 31.73
C THR A 22 15.22 -2.81 32.40
N VAL A 23 16.43 -3.36 32.31
CA VAL A 23 17.63 -2.74 32.88
C VAL A 23 17.97 -1.43 32.16
N ALA A 24 17.92 -1.42 30.82
CA ALA A 24 18.16 -0.23 30.02
C ALA A 24 17.18 0.91 30.37
N LEU A 25 15.87 0.62 30.37
CA LEU A 25 14.83 1.59 30.73
C LEU A 25 14.96 2.10 32.17
N ARG A 26 15.33 1.24 33.13
CA ARG A 26 15.57 1.65 34.51
C ARG A 26 16.82 2.53 34.66
N ARG A 27 17.77 2.45 33.74
CA ARG A 27 18.94 3.33 33.66
C ARG A 27 18.66 4.67 32.99
N GLY A 28 17.42 4.89 32.55
CA GLY A 28 17.00 6.13 31.90
C GLY A 28 17.33 6.20 30.40
N GLU A 29 17.61 5.05 29.77
CA GLU A 29 17.75 5.03 28.31
C GLU A 29 16.39 5.26 27.65
N HIS A 30 16.36 6.18 26.69
CA HIS A 30 15.18 6.47 25.88
C HIS A 30 15.03 5.44 24.75
N ILE A 31 13.80 5.08 24.44
CA ILE A 31 13.51 4.21 23.29
C ILE A 31 13.82 4.99 22.02
N ASN A 32 14.77 4.50 21.23
CA ASN A 32 15.14 5.07 19.95
C ASN A 32 14.72 4.17 18.78
N ALA A 33 14.84 4.70 17.56
CA ALA A 33 14.45 4.02 16.33
C ALA A 33 15.15 2.67 16.12
N LEU A 34 16.40 2.52 16.58
CA LEU A 34 17.17 1.30 16.45
C LEU A 34 16.50 0.11 17.15
N TRP A 35 15.89 0.32 18.33
CA TRP A 35 15.19 -0.75 19.06
C TRP A 35 14.06 -1.33 18.24
N ILE A 36 13.27 -0.46 17.60
CA ILE A 36 12.14 -0.88 16.75
C ILE A 36 12.63 -1.65 15.54
N VAL A 37 13.64 -1.12 14.85
CA VAL A 37 14.18 -1.72 13.62
C VAL A 37 14.78 -3.10 13.90
N VAL A 38 15.61 -3.22 14.94
CA VAL A 38 16.24 -4.49 15.31
C VAL A 38 15.21 -5.51 15.78
N ALA A 39 14.21 -5.08 16.56
CA ALA A 39 13.13 -5.97 16.99
C ALA A 39 12.32 -6.49 15.79
N ALA A 40 11.91 -5.62 14.88
CA ALA A 40 11.15 -6.00 13.68
C ALA A 40 11.95 -6.95 12.79
N VAL A 41 13.20 -6.63 12.46
CA VAL A 41 14.08 -7.48 11.64
C VAL A 41 14.27 -8.85 12.30
N SER A 42 14.52 -8.89 13.61
CA SER A 42 14.70 -10.16 14.33
C SER A 42 13.46 -11.04 14.26
N ILE A 43 12.27 -10.45 14.48
CA ILE A 43 11.00 -11.18 14.40
C ILE A 43 10.75 -11.67 12.96
N TYR A 44 11.02 -10.85 11.95
CA TYR A 44 10.84 -11.22 10.54
C TYR A 44 11.77 -12.35 10.12
N LEU A 45 13.04 -12.33 10.54
CA LEU A 45 13.99 -13.42 10.28
C LEU A 45 13.54 -14.73 10.95
N ILE A 46 13.05 -14.68 12.19
CA ILE A 46 12.50 -15.83 12.90
C ILE A 46 11.26 -16.36 12.17
N ALA A 47 10.32 -15.48 11.81
CA ALA A 47 9.11 -15.84 11.09
C ALA A 47 9.45 -16.47 9.72
N TYR A 48 10.37 -15.86 8.97
CA TYR A 48 10.83 -16.40 7.70
C TYR A 48 11.52 -17.76 7.88
N ARG A 49 12.39 -17.92 8.89
CA ARG A 49 13.13 -19.15 9.11
C ARG A 49 12.25 -20.33 9.52
N PHE A 50 11.27 -20.09 10.39
CA PHE A 50 10.49 -21.15 11.04
C PHE A 50 9.06 -21.24 10.53
N TYR A 51 8.30 -20.15 10.58
CA TYR A 51 6.87 -20.17 10.29
C TYR A 51 6.60 -20.29 8.78
N SER A 52 7.31 -19.53 7.94
CA SER A 52 7.16 -19.67 6.48
C SER A 52 7.60 -21.05 5.98
N ARG A 53 8.63 -21.65 6.61
CA ARG A 53 9.06 -23.00 6.30
C ARG A 53 8.01 -24.04 6.71
N PHE A 54 7.40 -23.87 7.87
CA PHE A 54 6.29 -24.71 8.28
C PHE A 54 5.13 -24.65 7.26
N ILE A 55 4.79 -23.46 6.77
CA ILE A 55 3.75 -23.28 5.75
C ILE A 55 4.18 -23.98 4.44
N ALA A 56 5.40 -23.77 3.97
CA ALA A 56 5.93 -24.39 2.77
C ALA A 56 5.91 -25.92 2.83
N ASP A 57 6.50 -26.49 3.90
CA ASP A 57 6.77 -27.93 4.00
C ASP A 57 5.54 -28.73 4.48
N LYS A 58 4.70 -28.17 5.36
CA LYS A 58 3.60 -28.89 6.01
C LYS A 58 2.22 -28.50 5.51
N VAL A 59 1.99 -27.21 5.25
CA VAL A 59 0.68 -26.72 4.82
C VAL A 59 0.51 -26.86 3.32
N MET A 60 1.43 -26.33 2.52
CA MET A 60 1.34 -26.33 1.05
C MET A 60 2.03 -27.53 0.40
N GLN A 61 3.08 -28.05 1.01
CA GLN A 61 3.95 -29.10 0.45
C GLN A 61 4.46 -28.69 -0.94
N LEU A 62 5.30 -27.66 -0.97
CA LEU A 62 5.92 -27.21 -2.22
C LEU A 62 6.81 -28.31 -2.81
N ASP A 63 6.75 -28.42 -4.11
CA ASP A 63 7.57 -29.37 -4.87
C ASP A 63 8.44 -28.61 -5.89
N PRO A 64 9.74 -28.42 -5.59
CA PRO A 64 10.65 -27.73 -6.51
C PRO A 64 10.83 -28.42 -7.86
N THR A 65 10.45 -29.70 -7.96
CA THR A 65 10.55 -30.48 -9.21
C THR A 65 9.34 -30.32 -10.13
N ARG A 66 8.26 -29.69 -9.64
CA ARG A 66 7.05 -29.43 -10.43
C ARG A 66 7.27 -28.24 -11.35
N ALA A 67 6.95 -28.40 -12.63
CA ALA A 67 6.97 -27.32 -13.61
C ALA A 67 5.88 -26.27 -13.29
N THR A 68 6.27 -25.01 -13.30
CA THR A 68 5.37 -23.87 -13.05
C THR A 68 4.69 -23.40 -14.34
N PRO A 69 3.61 -22.60 -14.26
CA PRO A 69 2.98 -22.02 -15.44
C PRO A 69 3.96 -21.23 -16.32
N ALA A 70 4.92 -20.52 -15.71
CA ALA A 70 5.95 -19.79 -16.44
C ALA A 70 6.78 -20.68 -17.36
N VAL A 71 7.08 -21.90 -16.91
CA VAL A 71 7.86 -22.89 -17.70
C VAL A 71 6.97 -23.59 -18.73
N LEU A 72 5.74 -23.99 -18.35
CA LEU A 72 4.84 -24.74 -19.22
C LEU A 72 4.28 -23.92 -20.38
N ASN A 73 3.97 -22.66 -20.13
CA ASN A 73 3.33 -21.76 -21.10
C ASN A 73 4.29 -20.65 -21.58
N ASN A 74 5.60 -20.87 -21.52
CA ASN A 74 6.59 -19.85 -21.90
C ASN A 74 6.32 -19.35 -23.32
N ASP A 75 5.82 -18.13 -23.45
CA ASP A 75 5.52 -17.45 -24.71
C ASP A 75 6.49 -16.28 -25.00
N GLY A 76 7.39 -16.00 -24.07
CA GLY A 76 8.34 -14.87 -24.15
C GLY A 76 7.70 -13.50 -23.99
N LEU A 77 6.40 -13.42 -23.64
CA LEU A 77 5.63 -12.19 -23.48
C LEU A 77 5.07 -12.06 -22.07
N ASP A 78 4.08 -12.89 -21.73
CA ASP A 78 3.41 -12.88 -20.43
C ASP A 78 3.95 -13.97 -19.50
N TYR A 79 4.32 -15.12 -20.05
CA TYR A 79 4.87 -16.25 -19.31
C TYR A 79 6.37 -16.40 -19.61
N VAL A 80 7.19 -15.94 -18.67
CA VAL A 80 8.67 -15.95 -18.82
C VAL A 80 9.32 -16.41 -17.52
N PRO A 81 9.94 -17.60 -17.49
CA PRO A 81 10.69 -18.02 -16.31
C PRO A 81 11.78 -17.02 -15.95
N THR A 82 11.70 -16.47 -14.76
CA THR A 82 12.53 -15.33 -14.32
C THR A 82 13.38 -15.72 -13.12
N ASN A 83 14.62 -15.19 -13.07
CA ASN A 83 15.51 -15.37 -11.92
C ASN A 83 14.81 -14.93 -10.62
N LYS A 84 14.97 -15.70 -9.54
CA LYS A 84 14.30 -15.49 -8.27
C LYS A 84 14.54 -14.10 -7.65
N HIS A 85 15.73 -13.53 -7.83
CA HIS A 85 16.05 -12.20 -7.26
C HIS A 85 15.42 -11.07 -8.08
N VAL A 86 15.39 -11.23 -9.40
CA VAL A 86 14.69 -10.30 -10.30
C VAL A 86 13.20 -10.37 -10.05
N LEU A 87 12.63 -11.57 -9.93
CA LEU A 87 11.21 -11.76 -9.65
C LEU A 87 10.83 -11.25 -8.24
N PHE A 88 11.70 -11.42 -7.24
CA PHE A 88 11.51 -10.83 -5.92
C PHE A 88 11.42 -9.29 -6.01
N GLY A 89 12.35 -8.66 -6.72
CA GLY A 89 12.33 -7.22 -6.94
C GLY A 89 11.08 -6.74 -7.67
N HIS A 90 10.68 -7.44 -8.72
CA HIS A 90 9.45 -7.15 -9.47
C HIS A 90 8.20 -7.31 -8.59
N HIS A 91 8.06 -8.43 -7.88
CA HIS A 91 6.94 -8.67 -6.97
C HIS A 91 6.86 -7.63 -5.87
N PHE A 92 7.99 -7.36 -5.18
CA PHE A 92 8.09 -6.33 -4.16
C PHE A 92 7.73 -4.94 -4.70
N ALA A 93 8.25 -4.55 -5.87
CA ALA A 93 7.94 -3.25 -6.46
C ALA A 93 6.45 -3.11 -6.83
N ALA A 94 5.80 -4.20 -7.23
CA ALA A 94 4.39 -4.21 -7.60
C ALA A 94 3.45 -4.18 -6.39
N ILE A 95 3.78 -4.88 -5.29
CA ILE A 95 2.94 -4.88 -4.08
C ILE A 95 3.12 -3.61 -3.26
N ALA A 96 4.33 -3.07 -3.17
CA ALA A 96 4.64 -1.92 -2.37
C ALA A 96 4.17 -0.61 -3.05
N GLY A 97 3.00 -0.11 -2.64
CA GLY A 97 2.40 1.16 -3.05
C GLY A 97 2.41 2.22 -1.95
N ALA A 98 1.44 3.15 -1.93
CA ALA A 98 1.34 4.18 -0.88
C ALA A 98 0.98 3.61 0.50
N GLY A 99 0.34 2.43 0.55
CA GLY A 99 -0.17 1.87 1.79
C GLY A 99 0.87 1.72 2.90
N PRO A 100 2.04 1.09 2.64
CA PRO A 100 3.09 0.94 3.65
C PRO A 100 3.80 2.24 4.02
N LEU A 101 3.71 3.28 3.19
CA LEU A 101 4.28 4.58 3.47
C LEU A 101 3.34 5.45 4.31
N VAL A 102 2.11 5.62 3.86
CA VAL A 102 1.12 6.56 4.41
C VAL A 102 0.41 5.99 5.64
N GLY A 103 -0.03 4.71 5.59
CA GLY A 103 -0.81 4.09 6.66
C GLY A 103 -0.16 4.19 8.05
N PRO A 104 1.11 3.76 8.19
CA PRO A 104 1.83 3.87 9.45
C PRO A 104 2.04 5.31 9.93
N VAL A 105 2.26 6.26 9.00
CA VAL A 105 2.38 7.68 9.33
C VAL A 105 1.07 8.21 9.89
N LEU A 106 -0.07 7.91 9.26
CA LEU A 106 -1.39 8.32 9.77
C LEU A 106 -1.72 7.65 11.10
N ALA A 107 -1.31 6.37 11.28
CA ALA A 107 -1.53 5.62 12.51
C ALA A 107 -0.73 6.17 13.71
N ALA A 108 0.38 6.87 13.47
CA ALA A 108 1.19 7.49 14.51
C ALA A 108 0.42 8.51 15.36
N GLN A 109 -0.76 9.00 14.90
CA GLN A 109 -1.63 9.81 15.76
C GLN A 109 -2.05 9.08 17.06
N MET A 110 -2.11 7.73 17.06
CA MET A 110 -2.42 6.92 18.25
C MET A 110 -1.17 6.65 19.13
N GLY A 111 -0.02 7.13 18.73
CA GLY A 111 1.29 6.77 19.25
C GLY A 111 1.97 5.71 18.39
N TYR A 112 3.27 5.43 18.66
CA TYR A 112 4.01 4.48 17.83
C TYR A 112 3.66 3.01 18.14
N LEU A 113 3.28 2.68 19.37
CA LEU A 113 3.16 1.29 19.83
C LEU A 113 2.02 0.50 19.18
N PRO A 114 0.77 1.00 19.07
CA PRO A 114 -0.32 0.22 18.48
C PRO A 114 -0.06 -0.12 17.01
N GLY A 115 0.45 0.86 16.23
CA GLY A 115 0.81 0.66 14.84
C GLY A 115 1.95 -0.36 14.67
N LEU A 116 2.98 -0.27 15.51
CA LEU A 116 4.11 -1.19 15.52
C LEU A 116 3.66 -2.63 15.78
N LEU A 117 2.82 -2.84 16.79
CA LEU A 117 2.31 -4.18 17.13
C LEU A 117 1.50 -4.79 15.99
N TRP A 118 0.63 -3.99 15.36
CA TRP A 118 -0.15 -4.47 14.22
C TRP A 118 0.72 -4.79 13.01
N LEU A 119 1.70 -3.95 12.68
CA LEU A 119 2.64 -4.21 11.59
C LEU A 119 3.35 -5.54 11.78
N VAL A 120 3.94 -5.77 12.96
CA VAL A 120 4.74 -6.97 13.23
C VAL A 120 3.88 -8.23 13.28
N VAL A 121 2.77 -8.21 14.02
CA VAL A 121 1.90 -9.39 14.17
C VAL A 121 1.09 -9.64 12.91
N GLY A 122 0.52 -8.59 12.32
CA GLY A 122 -0.31 -8.69 11.11
C GLY A 122 0.45 -9.23 9.91
N VAL A 123 1.68 -8.77 9.68
CA VAL A 123 2.46 -9.28 8.55
C VAL A 123 2.82 -10.75 8.72
N VAL A 124 3.29 -11.16 9.89
CA VAL A 124 3.74 -12.54 10.13
C VAL A 124 2.61 -13.55 9.99
N PHE A 125 1.44 -13.25 10.57
CA PHE A 125 0.35 -14.22 10.67
C PHE A 125 -0.76 -14.02 9.63
N ALA A 126 -0.81 -12.89 8.95
CA ALA A 126 -1.86 -12.61 7.97
C ALA A 126 -1.30 -12.19 6.60
N GLY A 127 -0.58 -11.08 6.47
CA GLY A 127 -0.16 -10.55 5.17
C GLY A 127 0.77 -11.48 4.41
N ALA A 128 1.87 -11.90 5.02
CA ALA A 128 2.82 -12.81 4.38
C ALA A 128 2.25 -14.22 4.15
N VAL A 129 1.30 -14.65 4.99
CA VAL A 129 0.54 -15.89 4.77
C VAL A 129 -0.33 -15.75 3.54
N GLN A 130 -1.08 -14.65 3.42
CA GLN A 130 -1.96 -14.37 2.28
C GLN A 130 -1.19 -14.38 0.96
N ASP A 131 -0.13 -13.59 0.86
CA ASP A 131 0.65 -13.46 -0.37
C ASP A 131 1.26 -14.80 -0.80
N PHE A 132 1.79 -15.53 0.15
CA PHE A 132 2.37 -16.84 -0.11
C PHE A 132 1.32 -17.88 -0.53
N VAL A 133 0.16 -17.92 0.17
CA VAL A 133 -0.94 -18.85 -0.16
C VAL A 133 -1.51 -18.54 -1.54
N VAL A 134 -1.77 -17.27 -1.85
CA VAL A 134 -2.34 -16.89 -3.16
C VAL A 134 -1.38 -17.20 -4.30
N LEU A 135 -0.08 -16.93 -4.14
CA LEU A 135 0.94 -17.27 -5.12
C LEU A 135 0.97 -18.79 -5.39
N PHE A 136 0.91 -19.60 -4.32
CA PHE A 136 0.81 -21.05 -4.43
C PHE A 136 -0.46 -21.49 -5.18
N LEU A 137 -1.62 -20.96 -4.79
CA LEU A 137 -2.90 -21.33 -5.40
C LEU A 137 -2.92 -21.04 -6.89
N SER A 138 -2.48 -19.85 -7.27
CA SER A 138 -2.46 -19.43 -8.67
C SER A 138 -1.46 -20.24 -9.49
N SER A 139 -0.25 -20.46 -8.97
CA SER A 139 0.77 -21.24 -9.69
C SER A 139 0.34 -22.67 -9.94
N ARG A 140 -0.35 -23.31 -9.01
CA ARG A 140 -0.88 -24.67 -9.19
C ARG A 140 -2.18 -24.74 -10.00
N ARG A 141 -2.71 -23.60 -10.44
CA ARG A 141 -3.90 -23.46 -11.30
C ARG A 141 -3.60 -22.62 -12.53
N ASN A 142 -2.46 -22.89 -13.14
CA ASN A 142 -2.04 -22.31 -14.41
C ASN A 142 -1.94 -20.78 -14.43
N GLY A 143 -1.57 -20.15 -13.32
CA GLY A 143 -1.41 -18.68 -13.24
C GLY A 143 -2.72 -17.90 -13.30
N ARG A 144 -3.84 -18.48 -12.83
CA ARG A 144 -5.16 -17.86 -12.87
C ARG A 144 -5.31 -16.72 -11.89
N SER A 145 -6.12 -15.73 -12.28
CA SER A 145 -6.49 -14.58 -11.45
C SER A 145 -7.29 -14.98 -10.21
N LEU A 146 -7.33 -14.12 -9.19
CA LEU A 146 -8.10 -14.35 -7.97
C LEU A 146 -9.58 -14.63 -8.25
N GLY A 147 -10.20 -13.90 -9.19
CA GLY A 147 -11.60 -14.10 -9.57
C GLY A 147 -11.83 -15.48 -10.21
N ASP A 148 -10.92 -15.90 -11.09
CA ASP A 148 -11.00 -17.23 -11.71
C ASP A 148 -10.76 -18.35 -10.71
N LEU A 149 -9.84 -18.17 -9.76
CA LEU A 149 -9.60 -19.11 -8.68
C LEU A 149 -10.87 -19.31 -7.83
N VAL A 150 -11.57 -18.22 -7.48
CA VAL A 150 -12.86 -18.30 -6.78
C VAL A 150 -13.90 -19.02 -7.64
N ARG A 151 -13.96 -18.74 -8.95
CA ARG A 151 -14.87 -19.38 -9.89
C ARG A 151 -14.63 -20.89 -9.96
N GLU A 152 -13.39 -21.31 -10.06
CA GLU A 152 -13.03 -22.73 -10.13
C GLU A 152 -13.31 -23.49 -8.84
N GLU A 153 -13.00 -22.87 -7.71
CA GLU A 153 -13.08 -23.54 -6.42
C GLU A 153 -14.43 -23.44 -5.73
N MET A 154 -15.18 -22.36 -5.95
CA MET A 154 -16.46 -22.13 -5.27
C MET A 154 -17.67 -22.09 -6.24
N GLY A 155 -17.45 -21.95 -7.55
CA GLY A 155 -18.48 -21.93 -8.59
C GLY A 155 -18.64 -20.58 -9.30
N GLN A 156 -19.48 -20.57 -10.34
CA GLN A 156 -19.65 -19.45 -11.27
C GLN A 156 -20.12 -18.16 -10.57
N VAL A 157 -21.14 -18.25 -9.71
CA VAL A 157 -21.72 -17.07 -9.04
C VAL A 157 -20.71 -16.37 -8.12
N PRO A 158 -20.08 -17.05 -7.14
CA PRO A 158 -19.08 -16.39 -6.30
C PRO A 158 -17.87 -15.88 -7.09
N GLY A 159 -17.47 -16.56 -8.18
CA GLY A 159 -16.41 -16.08 -9.06
C GLY A 159 -16.73 -14.75 -9.72
N THR A 160 -17.96 -14.57 -10.21
CA THR A 160 -18.40 -13.31 -10.81
C THR A 160 -18.51 -12.20 -9.76
N ILE A 161 -19.03 -12.50 -8.57
CA ILE A 161 -19.08 -11.55 -7.45
C ILE A 161 -17.67 -11.13 -7.01
N ALA A 162 -16.74 -12.08 -6.91
CA ALA A 162 -15.35 -11.80 -6.53
C ALA A 162 -14.63 -10.94 -7.57
N LEU A 163 -14.80 -11.23 -8.87
CA LEU A 163 -14.19 -10.44 -9.95
C LEU A 163 -14.73 -9.00 -9.97
N PHE A 164 -16.04 -8.83 -9.82
CA PHE A 164 -16.67 -7.52 -9.76
C PHE A 164 -16.21 -6.74 -8.51
N GLY A 165 -16.24 -7.39 -7.34
CA GLY A 165 -15.75 -6.78 -6.09
C GLY A 165 -14.27 -6.38 -6.17
N ALA A 166 -13.42 -7.26 -6.69
CA ALA A 166 -12.00 -6.99 -6.87
C ALA A 166 -11.75 -5.81 -7.83
N PHE A 167 -12.52 -5.70 -8.91
CA PHE A 167 -12.43 -4.56 -9.83
C PHE A 167 -12.79 -3.24 -9.14
N LEU A 168 -13.91 -3.18 -8.41
CA LEU A 168 -14.31 -1.96 -7.70
C LEU A 168 -13.32 -1.57 -6.60
N ILE A 169 -12.78 -2.56 -5.88
CA ILE A 169 -11.74 -2.33 -4.87
C ILE A 169 -10.48 -1.75 -5.55
N MET A 170 -10.08 -2.29 -6.71
CA MET A 170 -8.97 -1.75 -7.49
C MET A 170 -9.20 -0.27 -7.85
N ILE A 171 -10.40 0.10 -8.27
CA ILE A 171 -10.76 1.50 -8.61
C ILE A 171 -10.53 2.44 -7.41
N ILE A 172 -10.96 2.03 -6.22
CA ILE A 172 -10.75 2.82 -4.99
C ILE A 172 -9.27 2.91 -4.63
N ILE A 173 -8.54 1.79 -4.71
CA ILE A 173 -7.10 1.75 -4.45
C ILE A 173 -6.39 2.76 -5.35
N LEU A 174 -6.66 2.74 -6.65
CA LEU A 174 -6.03 3.64 -7.62
C LEU A 174 -6.35 5.12 -7.35
N ALA A 175 -7.60 5.43 -7.01
CA ALA A 175 -8.01 6.79 -6.67
C ALA A 175 -7.27 7.32 -5.43
N VAL A 176 -7.14 6.49 -4.39
CA VAL A 176 -6.46 6.87 -3.15
C VAL A 176 -4.95 6.98 -3.35
N LEU A 177 -4.33 6.05 -4.10
CA LEU A 177 -2.92 6.14 -4.45
C LEU A 177 -2.61 7.43 -5.22
N ALA A 178 -3.39 7.73 -6.26
CA ALA A 178 -3.24 8.95 -7.04
C ALA A 178 -3.45 10.21 -6.17
N MET A 179 -4.39 10.19 -5.22
CA MET A 179 -4.62 11.30 -4.30
C MET A 179 -3.42 11.60 -3.42
N VAL A 180 -2.71 10.59 -2.94
CA VAL A 180 -1.48 10.80 -2.15
C VAL A 180 -0.43 11.53 -3.00
N VAL A 181 -0.26 11.17 -4.27
CA VAL A 181 0.64 11.88 -5.20
C VAL A 181 0.21 13.33 -5.39
N VAL A 182 -1.09 13.57 -5.59
CA VAL A 182 -1.63 14.95 -5.70
C VAL A 182 -1.27 15.78 -4.46
N LYS A 183 -1.49 15.22 -3.26
CA LYS A 183 -1.19 15.90 -1.99
C LYS A 183 0.30 16.14 -1.77
N ALA A 184 1.16 15.24 -2.22
CA ALA A 184 2.62 15.40 -2.13
C ALA A 184 3.16 16.50 -3.05
N LEU A 185 2.58 16.66 -4.24
CA LEU A 185 3.08 17.55 -5.29
C LEU A 185 2.36 18.90 -5.40
N ALA A 186 1.19 19.06 -4.76
CA ALA A 186 0.43 20.30 -4.83
C ALA A 186 1.24 21.48 -4.27
N GLU A 187 1.27 22.59 -5.04
CA GLU A 187 2.00 23.83 -4.70
C GLU A 187 3.52 23.62 -4.46
N SER A 188 4.09 22.52 -4.97
CA SER A 188 5.52 22.20 -4.86
C SER A 188 6.19 22.19 -6.24
N PRO A 189 6.73 23.33 -6.71
CA PRO A 189 7.41 23.42 -8.02
C PRO A 189 8.64 22.52 -8.09
N TRP A 190 9.40 22.40 -7.01
CA TRP A 190 10.55 21.50 -6.95
C TRP A 190 10.16 20.04 -7.14
N GLY A 191 9.18 19.55 -6.35
CA GLY A 191 8.67 18.19 -6.48
C GLY A 191 8.09 17.91 -7.85
N MET A 192 7.29 18.84 -8.39
CA MET A 192 6.64 18.68 -9.69
C MET A 192 7.64 18.62 -10.84
N PHE A 193 8.63 19.52 -10.89
CA PHE A 193 9.71 19.47 -11.88
C PHE A 193 10.43 18.12 -11.84
N THR A 194 10.78 17.65 -10.66
CA THR A 194 11.55 16.41 -10.49
C THR A 194 10.77 15.19 -10.98
N VAL A 195 9.47 15.11 -10.64
CA VAL A 195 8.61 14.00 -11.11
C VAL A 195 8.41 14.04 -12.62
N ILE A 196 8.17 15.21 -13.22
CA ILE A 196 8.05 15.35 -14.68
C ILE A 196 9.34 14.92 -15.38
N ALA A 197 10.51 15.28 -14.84
CA ALA A 197 11.81 14.90 -15.41
C ALA A 197 12.04 13.39 -15.45
N THR A 198 11.37 12.60 -14.58
CA THR A 198 11.48 11.13 -14.63
C THR A 198 10.92 10.51 -15.91
N MET A 199 9.96 11.18 -16.58
CA MET A 199 9.34 10.65 -17.80
C MET A 199 10.33 10.61 -18.98
N PRO A 200 11.00 11.71 -19.38
CA PRO A 200 11.99 11.65 -20.45
C PRO A 200 13.19 10.76 -20.08
N ILE A 201 13.59 10.71 -18.79
CA ILE A 201 14.65 9.80 -18.34
C ILE A 201 14.23 8.34 -18.59
N ALA A 202 13.01 7.95 -18.20
CA ALA A 202 12.50 6.59 -18.41
C ALA A 202 12.39 6.24 -19.90
N ILE A 203 11.89 7.14 -20.74
CA ILE A 203 11.81 6.94 -22.20
C ILE A 203 13.20 6.75 -22.79
N MET A 204 14.16 7.59 -22.42
CA MET A 204 15.56 7.47 -22.85
C MET A 204 16.14 6.10 -22.44
N MET A 205 15.91 5.66 -21.21
CA MET A 205 16.35 4.34 -20.73
C MET A 205 15.71 3.20 -21.55
N GLY A 206 14.40 3.29 -21.84
CA GLY A 206 13.68 2.31 -22.65
C GLY A 206 14.23 2.18 -24.08
N VAL A 207 14.46 3.33 -24.72
CA VAL A 207 15.06 3.40 -26.06
C VAL A 207 16.50 2.84 -26.04
N TYR A 208 17.29 3.20 -25.04
CA TYR A 208 18.66 2.71 -24.89
C TYR A 208 18.71 1.21 -24.77
N MET A 209 17.90 0.62 -23.85
CA MET A 209 17.85 -0.82 -23.60
C MET A 209 17.37 -1.62 -24.81
N ARG A 210 16.50 -1.02 -25.64
CA ARG A 210 15.89 -1.71 -26.77
C ARG A 210 16.70 -1.59 -28.07
N TYR A 211 17.22 -0.40 -28.37
CA TYR A 211 17.79 -0.09 -29.68
C TYR A 211 19.29 0.21 -29.69
N ILE A 212 19.85 0.75 -28.60
CA ILE A 212 21.24 1.21 -28.57
C ILE A 212 22.17 0.11 -28.06
N ARG A 213 21.92 -0.39 -26.84
CA ARG A 213 22.71 -1.49 -26.24
C ARG A 213 21.82 -2.50 -25.51
N PRO A 214 21.18 -3.43 -26.22
CA PRO A 214 20.38 -4.48 -25.60
C PRO A 214 21.20 -5.30 -24.60
N GLY A 215 20.64 -5.54 -23.40
CA GLY A 215 21.26 -6.35 -22.34
C GLY A 215 22.27 -5.61 -21.44
N LYS A 216 22.64 -4.36 -21.72
CA LYS A 216 23.52 -3.53 -20.84
C LYS A 216 22.73 -2.79 -19.75
N ILE A 217 21.99 -3.55 -18.96
CA ILE A 217 21.05 -3.02 -17.96
C ILE A 217 21.79 -2.22 -16.86
N GLY A 218 22.94 -2.70 -16.37
CA GLY A 218 23.71 -2.04 -15.31
C GLY A 218 24.23 -0.65 -15.70
N GLU A 219 24.68 -0.49 -16.97
CA GLU A 219 25.19 0.77 -17.50
C GLU A 219 24.10 1.85 -17.51
N ILE A 220 22.92 1.55 -18.08
CA ILE A 220 21.82 2.49 -18.15
C ILE A 220 21.18 2.79 -16.79
N SER A 221 21.29 1.85 -15.83
CA SER A 221 20.83 2.05 -14.45
C SER A 221 21.63 3.14 -13.74
N VAL A 222 22.96 3.09 -13.89
CA VAL A 222 23.85 4.10 -13.30
C VAL A 222 23.55 5.47 -13.95
N VAL A 223 23.40 5.52 -15.26
CA VAL A 223 23.05 6.77 -15.98
C VAL A 223 21.70 7.31 -15.51
N GLY A 224 20.68 6.44 -15.42
CA GLY A 224 19.34 6.82 -14.95
C GLY A 224 19.36 7.36 -13.51
N LEU A 225 20.12 6.72 -12.61
CA LEU A 225 20.28 7.18 -11.22
C LEU A 225 20.97 8.56 -11.15
N ILE A 226 22.05 8.76 -11.93
CA ILE A 226 22.75 10.05 -11.98
C ILE A 226 21.81 11.15 -12.49
N LEU A 227 21.07 10.89 -13.56
CA LEU A 227 20.13 11.86 -14.13
C LEU A 227 18.98 12.16 -13.15
N LEU A 228 18.53 11.16 -12.38
CA LEU A 228 17.53 11.35 -11.35
C LEU A 228 18.01 12.27 -10.22
N LEU A 229 19.20 12.02 -9.69
CA LEU A 229 19.82 12.87 -8.66
C LEU A 229 20.09 14.28 -9.17
N ALA A 230 20.53 14.40 -10.44
CA ALA A 230 20.68 15.69 -11.10
C ALA A 230 19.33 16.43 -11.24
N ALA A 231 18.23 15.72 -11.57
CA ALA A 231 16.90 16.31 -11.67
C ALA A 231 16.43 16.86 -10.31
N ILE A 232 16.71 16.15 -9.20
CA ILE A 232 16.39 16.65 -7.84
C ILE A 232 17.17 17.94 -7.56
N TRP A 233 18.47 17.96 -7.84
CA TRP A 233 19.30 19.12 -7.59
C TRP A 233 18.92 20.33 -8.46
N PHE A 234 18.62 20.11 -9.76
CA PHE A 234 18.13 21.15 -10.66
C PHE A 234 16.74 21.65 -10.27
N GLY A 235 15.88 20.80 -9.72
CA GLY A 235 14.55 21.16 -9.26
C GLY A 235 14.56 22.31 -8.24
N GLY A 236 15.55 22.33 -7.33
CA GLY A 236 15.71 23.44 -6.40
C GLY A 236 16.02 24.77 -7.08
N ARG A 237 16.83 24.76 -8.15
CA ARG A 237 17.12 25.96 -8.94
C ARG A 237 15.91 26.41 -9.75
N VAL A 238 15.17 25.47 -10.35
CA VAL A 238 13.94 25.76 -11.07
C VAL A 238 12.89 26.36 -10.15
N ALA A 239 12.72 25.82 -8.94
CA ALA A 239 11.78 26.33 -7.96
C ALA A 239 12.10 27.76 -7.48
N ALA A 240 13.40 28.10 -7.38
CA ALA A 240 13.87 29.40 -6.98
C ALA A 240 13.86 30.45 -8.12
N ASP A 241 13.72 30.02 -9.38
CA ASP A 241 13.70 30.91 -10.53
C ASP A 241 12.35 31.62 -10.66
N PRO A 242 12.34 32.98 -10.80
CA PRO A 242 11.09 33.76 -10.87
C PRO A 242 10.19 33.41 -12.08
N THR A 243 10.76 32.85 -13.15
CA THR A 243 10.05 32.52 -14.39
C THR A 243 9.60 31.05 -14.38
N TRP A 244 10.51 30.15 -14.03
CA TRP A 244 10.27 28.71 -14.07
C TRP A 244 9.53 28.18 -12.84
N GLY A 245 9.77 28.74 -11.64
CA GLY A 245 9.06 28.34 -10.43
C GLY A 245 7.54 28.36 -10.59
N PRO A 246 6.94 29.49 -10.98
CA PRO A 246 5.51 29.56 -11.24
C PRO A 246 5.02 28.61 -12.35
N ALA A 247 5.84 28.32 -13.36
CA ALA A 247 5.48 27.39 -14.45
C ALA A 247 5.35 25.94 -13.99
N PHE A 248 6.00 25.56 -12.89
CA PHE A 248 5.91 24.23 -12.28
C PHE A 248 5.05 24.20 -10.99
N THR A 249 4.43 25.31 -10.63
CA THR A 249 3.50 25.38 -9.51
C THR A 249 2.08 25.07 -9.96
N PHE A 250 1.55 23.92 -9.57
CA PHE A 250 0.23 23.46 -9.96
C PHE A 250 -0.66 23.26 -8.73
N THR A 251 -1.94 23.60 -8.89
CA THR A 251 -2.96 23.31 -7.89
C THR A 251 -3.26 21.81 -7.84
N ALA A 252 -3.82 21.35 -6.73
CA ALA A 252 -4.24 19.95 -6.56
C ALA A 252 -5.20 19.50 -7.69
N GLN A 253 -6.10 20.37 -8.13
CA GLN A 253 -7.03 20.07 -9.23
C GLN A 253 -6.31 19.91 -10.59
N GLN A 254 -5.34 20.78 -10.89
CA GLN A 254 -4.54 20.66 -12.12
C GLN A 254 -3.76 19.36 -12.15
N ILE A 255 -3.07 19.01 -11.03
CA ILE A 255 -2.34 17.75 -10.91
C ILE A 255 -3.28 16.55 -11.06
N THR A 256 -4.50 16.63 -10.54
CA THR A 256 -5.51 15.58 -10.72
C THR A 256 -5.79 15.29 -12.19
N TRP A 257 -6.04 16.33 -13.00
CA TRP A 257 -6.27 16.16 -14.44
C TRP A 257 -5.02 15.66 -15.17
N MET A 258 -3.84 16.13 -14.78
CA MET A 258 -2.57 15.61 -15.32
C MET A 258 -2.39 14.13 -15.04
N LEU A 259 -2.69 13.67 -13.81
CA LEU A 259 -2.59 12.26 -13.45
C LEU A 259 -3.63 11.38 -14.18
N ILE A 260 -4.86 11.85 -14.35
CA ILE A 260 -5.90 11.16 -15.14
C ILE A 260 -5.41 10.97 -16.58
N GLY A 261 -4.94 12.04 -17.23
CA GLY A 261 -4.37 11.98 -18.56
C GLY A 261 -3.15 11.06 -18.65
N TYR A 262 -2.24 11.18 -17.70
CA TYR A 262 -1.06 10.35 -17.60
C TYR A 262 -1.41 8.86 -17.46
N GLY A 263 -2.31 8.50 -16.52
CA GLY A 263 -2.73 7.11 -16.28
C GLY A 263 -3.38 6.48 -17.52
N PHE A 264 -4.15 7.27 -18.29
CA PHE A 264 -4.69 6.83 -19.58
C PHE A 264 -3.57 6.51 -20.58
N VAL A 265 -2.66 7.46 -20.81
CA VAL A 265 -1.56 7.31 -21.76
C VAL A 265 -0.64 6.15 -21.36
N ALA A 266 -0.23 6.06 -20.10
CA ALA A 266 0.65 5.01 -19.61
C ALA A 266 0.03 3.61 -19.73
N SER A 267 -1.31 3.49 -19.57
CA SER A 267 -2.01 2.21 -19.72
C SER A 267 -2.18 1.77 -21.18
N VAL A 268 -2.27 2.71 -22.13
CA VAL A 268 -2.44 2.42 -23.56
C VAL A 268 -1.10 2.16 -24.26
N LEU A 269 -0.04 2.88 -23.85
CA LEU A 269 1.29 2.73 -24.46
C LEU A 269 1.89 1.33 -24.25
N PRO A 270 2.78 0.88 -25.17
CA PRO A 270 3.55 -0.34 -24.99
C PRO A 270 4.36 -0.32 -23.69
N VAL A 271 4.37 -1.44 -22.96
CA VAL A 271 5.03 -1.57 -21.64
C VAL A 271 6.50 -1.16 -21.68
N TRP A 272 7.21 -1.55 -22.74
CA TRP A 272 8.64 -1.31 -22.88
C TRP A 272 9.04 0.17 -23.02
N LEU A 273 8.09 1.03 -23.44
CA LEU A 273 8.41 2.44 -23.74
C LEU A 273 8.48 3.31 -22.49
N LEU A 274 7.53 3.16 -21.59
CA LEU A 274 7.42 4.01 -20.40
C LEU A 274 7.36 3.20 -19.10
N LEU A 275 6.47 2.21 -19.03
CA LEU A 275 6.17 1.48 -17.80
C LEU A 275 7.40 0.70 -17.30
N ALA A 276 7.94 -0.22 -18.09
CA ALA A 276 9.04 -1.08 -17.67
C ALA A 276 10.32 -0.30 -17.30
N PRO A 277 10.79 0.71 -18.08
CA PRO A 277 11.95 1.48 -17.67
C PRO A 277 11.72 2.31 -16.42
N ARG A 278 10.51 2.85 -16.23
CA ARG A 278 10.16 3.63 -15.05
C ARG A 278 10.06 2.76 -13.80
N ASP A 279 9.43 1.59 -13.89
CA ASP A 279 9.36 0.62 -12.79
C ASP A 279 10.77 0.16 -12.39
N TYR A 280 11.63 -0.06 -13.38
CA TYR A 280 13.01 -0.42 -13.15
C TYR A 280 13.78 0.70 -12.42
N LEU A 281 13.68 1.94 -12.89
CA LEU A 281 14.28 3.10 -12.22
C LEU A 281 13.75 3.27 -10.80
N SER A 282 12.44 3.10 -10.61
CA SER A 282 11.79 3.21 -9.29
C SER A 282 12.25 2.12 -8.31
N THR A 283 12.54 0.91 -8.80
CA THR A 283 13.01 -0.20 -7.95
C THR A 283 14.34 0.10 -7.30
N PHE A 284 15.29 0.69 -8.05
CA PHE A 284 16.57 1.12 -7.46
C PHE A 284 16.39 2.21 -6.41
N LEU A 285 15.52 3.17 -6.70
CA LEU A 285 15.22 4.23 -5.75
C LEU A 285 14.53 3.67 -4.50
N LYS A 286 13.57 2.74 -4.67
CA LYS A 286 12.85 2.09 -3.57
C LYS A 286 13.82 1.36 -2.64
N ILE A 287 14.58 0.42 -3.17
CA ILE A 287 15.53 -0.40 -2.39
C ILE A 287 16.65 0.49 -1.82
N GLY A 288 17.21 1.38 -2.63
CA GLY A 288 18.28 2.28 -2.23
C GLY A 288 17.88 3.19 -1.07
N THR A 289 16.69 3.79 -1.14
CA THR A 289 16.17 4.67 -0.07
C THR A 289 15.93 3.90 1.24
N ILE A 290 15.35 2.69 1.15
CA ILE A 290 15.08 1.87 2.34
C ILE A 290 16.41 1.45 3.00
N VAL A 291 17.40 1.05 2.22
CA VAL A 291 18.72 0.68 2.72
C VAL A 291 19.45 1.90 3.30
N ALA A 292 19.40 3.05 2.62
CA ALA A 292 19.99 4.29 3.11
C ALA A 292 19.34 4.74 4.42
N LEU A 293 18.01 4.64 4.52
CA LEU A 293 17.26 4.97 5.73
C LEU A 293 17.61 4.02 6.89
N ALA A 294 17.70 2.71 6.63
CA ALA A 294 18.12 1.74 7.63
C ALA A 294 19.55 2.01 8.14
N ILE A 295 20.48 2.30 7.23
CA ILE A 295 21.86 2.67 7.58
C ILE A 295 21.87 4.00 8.35
N GLY A 296 21.09 5.00 7.92
CA GLY A 296 20.95 6.27 8.62
C GLY A 296 20.45 6.09 10.05
N ILE A 297 19.46 5.24 10.27
CA ILE A 297 18.97 4.91 11.63
C ILE A 297 20.05 4.22 12.47
N LEU A 298 20.84 3.32 11.87
CA LEU A 298 21.96 2.66 12.57
C LEU A 298 23.06 3.64 12.99
N ILE A 299 23.32 4.67 12.18
CA ILE A 299 24.36 5.69 12.46
C ILE A 299 23.86 6.73 13.46
N VAL A 300 22.65 7.25 13.25
CA VAL A 300 22.11 8.40 14.00
C VAL A 300 21.42 7.96 15.28
N MET A 301 20.81 6.75 15.31
CA MET A 301 20.01 6.22 16.41
C MET A 301 19.00 7.25 16.96
N PRO A 302 18.16 7.85 16.10
CA PRO A 302 17.30 8.95 16.50
C PRO A 302 16.31 8.52 17.58
N GLU A 303 16.11 9.39 18.57
CA GLU A 303 15.12 9.19 19.63
C GLU A 303 13.70 9.30 19.10
N LEU A 304 12.79 8.46 19.62
CA LEU A 304 11.36 8.56 19.31
C LEU A 304 10.74 9.68 20.14
N LYS A 305 10.27 10.72 19.49
CA LYS A 305 9.61 11.86 20.12
C LYS A 305 8.10 11.63 20.28
N MET A 306 7.49 10.86 19.37
CA MET A 306 6.10 10.44 19.51
C MET A 306 5.96 9.50 20.70
N PRO A 307 4.99 9.73 21.62
CA PRO A 307 4.78 8.83 22.76
C PRO A 307 4.30 7.45 22.31
N ALA A 308 4.47 6.44 23.17
CA ALA A 308 3.99 5.09 22.91
C ALA A 308 2.48 5.05 22.65
N LEU A 309 1.72 5.80 23.42
CA LEU A 309 0.28 6.03 23.27
C LEU A 309 -0.02 7.51 23.42
N THR A 310 -0.81 8.07 22.52
CA THR A 310 -1.37 9.41 22.65
C THR A 310 -2.75 9.34 23.31
N GLN A 311 -3.27 10.49 23.74
CA GLN A 311 -4.65 10.60 24.25
C GLN A 311 -5.70 10.15 23.22
N PHE A 312 -5.41 10.27 21.92
CA PHE A 312 -6.33 9.89 20.85
C PHE A 312 -6.53 8.38 20.74
N ALA A 313 -5.63 7.58 21.29
CA ALA A 313 -5.77 6.13 21.38
C ALA A 313 -6.99 5.72 22.23
N GLY A 314 -7.29 6.47 23.28
CA GLY A 314 -8.44 6.23 24.15
C GLY A 314 -9.71 6.93 23.69
N SER A 315 -9.62 8.21 23.27
CA SER A 315 -10.80 9.02 22.91
C SER A 315 -11.36 8.69 21.53
N GLY A 316 -10.53 8.30 20.57
CA GLY A 316 -10.92 8.12 19.17
C GLY A 316 -11.20 9.41 18.40
N ASP A 317 -10.96 10.58 19.02
CA ASP A 317 -11.24 11.90 18.44
C ASP A 317 -10.04 12.56 17.78
N GLY A 318 -9.11 11.75 17.27
CA GLY A 318 -7.89 12.23 16.66
C GLY A 318 -8.12 13.25 15.53
N PRO A 319 -7.23 14.24 15.38
CA PRO A 319 -7.37 15.28 14.36
C PRO A 319 -7.04 14.79 12.94
N VAL A 320 -6.18 13.77 12.81
CA VAL A 320 -5.76 13.22 11.52
C VAL A 320 -6.83 12.31 10.91
N TRP A 321 -7.43 11.45 11.74
CA TRP A 321 -8.57 10.61 11.39
C TRP A 321 -9.40 10.28 12.63
N LYS A 322 -10.69 9.99 12.43
CA LYS A 322 -11.67 9.73 13.50
C LYS A 322 -11.90 8.24 13.69
N GLY A 323 -11.97 7.81 14.94
CA GLY A 323 -12.25 6.45 15.37
C GLY A 323 -11.22 5.91 16.35
N GLY A 324 -11.59 4.87 17.09
CA GLY A 324 -10.73 4.22 18.08
C GLY A 324 -9.70 3.27 17.45
N ILE A 325 -8.81 2.73 18.29
CA ILE A 325 -7.82 1.73 17.86
C ILE A 325 -8.53 0.57 17.13
N PHE A 326 -9.57 -0.01 17.74
CA PHE A 326 -10.40 -1.02 17.09
C PHE A 326 -11.69 -0.39 16.55
N PRO A 327 -12.02 -0.57 15.28
CA PRO A 327 -11.27 -1.29 14.22
C PRO A 327 -10.33 -0.39 13.40
N PHE A 328 -10.32 0.95 13.61
CA PHE A 328 -9.82 1.90 12.63
C PHE A 328 -8.29 1.95 12.50
N LEU A 329 -7.52 1.67 13.56
CA LEU A 329 -6.07 1.54 13.42
C LEU A 329 -5.72 0.41 12.45
N PHE A 330 -6.39 -0.73 12.58
CA PHE A 330 -6.16 -1.92 11.74
C PHE A 330 -6.45 -1.63 10.26
N ILE A 331 -7.47 -0.84 10.00
CA ILE A 331 -7.85 -0.41 8.65
C ILE A 331 -6.91 0.67 8.13
N THR A 332 -6.47 1.60 8.96
CA THR A 332 -5.56 2.67 8.57
C THR A 332 -4.23 2.11 8.11
N ILE A 333 -3.71 1.06 8.79
CA ILE A 333 -2.53 0.31 8.36
C ILE A 333 -2.99 -0.90 7.51
N ALA A 334 -3.59 -0.62 6.36
CA ALA A 334 -4.18 -1.65 5.52
C ALA A 334 -3.19 -2.39 4.63
N CYS A 335 -2.01 -1.82 4.32
CA CYS A 335 -1.08 -2.42 3.38
C CYS A 335 0.14 -3.03 4.08
N GLY A 336 0.88 -2.28 4.86
CA GLY A 336 2.11 -2.75 5.50
C GLY A 336 1.94 -3.94 6.47
N ALA A 337 0.71 -4.24 6.91
CA ALA A 337 0.39 -5.42 7.71
C ALA A 337 -0.30 -6.52 6.90
N VAL A 338 -1.35 -6.16 6.14
CA VAL A 338 -2.14 -7.09 5.28
C VAL A 338 -2.76 -6.29 4.14
N SER A 339 -2.62 -6.73 2.91
CA SER A 339 -3.18 -6.04 1.75
C SER A 339 -3.84 -6.99 0.75
N GLY A 340 -5.09 -6.72 0.42
CA GLY A 340 -5.81 -7.46 -0.62
C GLY A 340 -5.31 -7.17 -2.03
N PHE A 341 -4.77 -5.98 -2.26
CA PHE A 341 -4.12 -5.65 -3.54
C PHE A 341 -3.02 -6.64 -3.92
N HIS A 342 -2.28 -7.14 -2.91
CA HIS A 342 -1.23 -8.15 -3.12
C HIS A 342 -1.78 -9.45 -3.70
N ALA A 343 -3.00 -9.84 -3.32
CA ALA A 343 -3.62 -11.05 -3.88
C ALA A 343 -3.83 -10.94 -5.40
N LEU A 344 -4.07 -9.72 -5.91
CA LEU A 344 -4.19 -9.49 -7.35
C LEU A 344 -2.84 -9.60 -8.07
N ILE A 345 -1.76 -9.16 -7.43
CA ILE A 345 -0.39 -9.30 -7.96
C ILE A 345 0.08 -10.74 -7.85
N ALA A 346 -0.10 -11.37 -6.67
CA ALA A 346 0.30 -12.75 -6.40
C ALA A 346 -0.47 -13.79 -7.24
N SER A 347 -1.64 -13.43 -7.79
CA SER A 347 -2.40 -14.28 -8.72
C SER A 347 -2.36 -13.83 -10.18
N GLY A 348 -2.04 -12.56 -10.44
CA GLY A 348 -2.11 -11.99 -11.79
C GLY A 348 -0.82 -12.08 -12.60
N THR A 349 0.28 -11.60 -12.03
CA THR A 349 1.56 -11.44 -12.74
C THR A 349 2.64 -12.39 -12.24
N THR A 350 2.87 -12.46 -10.94
CA THR A 350 3.98 -13.21 -10.33
C THR A 350 4.00 -14.69 -10.69
N PRO A 351 2.89 -15.45 -10.73
CA PRO A 351 2.88 -16.86 -11.09
C PRO A 351 3.33 -17.14 -12.52
N LYS A 352 3.15 -16.16 -13.40
CA LYS A 352 3.54 -16.24 -14.82
C LYS A 352 5.04 -16.05 -15.05
N LEU A 353 5.75 -15.56 -14.03
CA LEU A 353 7.18 -15.30 -14.06
C LEU A 353 7.96 -16.26 -13.14
N LEU A 354 7.25 -17.08 -12.35
CA LEU A 354 7.84 -17.94 -11.34
C LEU A 354 8.48 -19.19 -11.97
N ALA A 355 9.80 -19.28 -11.92
CA ALA A 355 10.55 -20.40 -12.51
C ALA A 355 10.45 -21.71 -11.71
N SER A 356 10.32 -21.66 -10.38
CA SER A 356 10.24 -22.85 -9.50
C SER A 356 9.32 -22.63 -8.31
N GLU A 357 8.56 -23.66 -7.91
CA GLU A 357 7.78 -23.63 -6.66
C GLU A 357 8.65 -23.37 -5.42
N GLY A 358 9.91 -23.80 -5.43
CA GLY A 358 10.87 -23.55 -4.35
C GLY A 358 11.11 -22.06 -4.06
N HIS A 359 10.89 -21.18 -5.05
CA HIS A 359 11.06 -19.73 -4.92
C HIS A 359 9.85 -19.02 -4.28
N MET A 360 8.67 -19.65 -4.23
CA MET A 360 7.44 -19.02 -3.73
C MET A 360 7.57 -18.47 -2.32
N ARG A 361 8.27 -19.19 -1.43
CA ARG A 361 8.50 -18.75 -0.05
C ARG A 361 9.30 -17.46 0.01
N TYR A 362 10.34 -17.34 -0.80
CA TYR A 362 11.18 -16.16 -0.86
C TYR A 362 10.43 -14.98 -1.46
N ILE A 363 9.68 -15.20 -2.53
CA ILE A 363 8.97 -14.15 -3.26
C ILE A 363 7.70 -13.71 -2.49
N GLY A 364 6.78 -14.64 -2.20
CA GLY A 364 5.49 -14.30 -1.57
C GLY A 364 5.65 -13.91 -0.10
N TYR A 365 6.14 -14.84 0.74
CA TYR A 365 6.29 -14.54 2.17
C TYR A 365 7.38 -13.50 2.43
N GLY A 366 8.54 -13.63 1.79
CA GLY A 366 9.66 -12.69 1.95
C GLY A 366 9.39 -11.30 1.40
N GLY A 367 8.70 -11.20 0.26
CA GLY A 367 8.32 -9.91 -0.34
C GLY A 367 7.40 -9.10 0.59
N MET A 368 6.42 -9.75 1.20
CA MET A 368 5.52 -9.08 2.15
C MET A 368 6.23 -8.67 3.46
N LEU A 369 7.19 -9.47 3.95
CA LEU A 369 8.02 -9.05 5.09
C LEU A 369 8.85 -7.80 4.75
N MET A 370 9.37 -7.72 3.53
CA MET A 370 10.13 -6.54 3.08
C MET A 370 9.23 -5.31 2.97
N GLU A 371 7.99 -5.45 2.50
CA GLU A 371 7.03 -4.35 2.49
C GLU A 371 6.68 -3.88 3.89
N SER A 372 6.45 -4.80 4.82
CA SER A 372 6.21 -4.43 6.21
C SER A 372 7.42 -3.75 6.85
N PHE A 373 8.64 -4.11 6.43
CA PHE A 373 9.84 -3.39 6.86
C PHE A 373 9.84 -1.93 6.37
N VAL A 374 9.36 -1.66 5.15
CA VAL A 374 9.12 -0.28 4.69
C VAL A 374 8.12 0.44 5.59
N ALA A 375 7.04 -0.24 5.98
CA ALA A 375 6.02 0.33 6.86
C ALA A 375 6.56 0.63 8.28
N ILE A 376 7.46 -0.21 8.81
CA ILE A 376 8.19 0.08 10.05
C ILE A 376 9.06 1.32 9.90
N MET A 377 9.78 1.46 8.77
CA MET A 377 10.60 2.65 8.51
C MET A 377 9.75 3.92 8.43
N ALA A 378 8.56 3.84 7.82
CA ALA A 378 7.62 4.95 7.75
C ALA A 378 7.08 5.35 9.13
N LEU A 379 6.75 4.38 9.97
CA LEU A 379 6.32 4.63 11.35
C LEU A 379 7.45 5.28 12.18
N VAL A 380 8.68 4.79 12.03
CA VAL A 380 9.86 5.37 12.69
C VAL A 380 10.07 6.81 12.23
N ALA A 381 10.05 7.07 10.92
CA ALA A 381 10.23 8.41 10.38
C ALA A 381 9.17 9.40 10.91
N ALA A 382 7.90 8.97 11.01
CA ALA A 382 6.85 9.79 11.61
C ALA A 382 7.04 10.01 13.13
N SER A 383 7.64 9.03 13.82
CA SER A 383 7.74 9.03 15.29
C SER A 383 8.96 9.79 15.83
N ILE A 384 9.93 10.09 14.99
CA ILE A 384 11.10 10.93 15.37
C ILE A 384 10.83 12.43 15.24
N ILE A 385 9.80 12.83 14.50
CA ILE A 385 9.38 14.22 14.34
C ILE A 385 8.74 14.70 15.66
N GLU A 386 8.93 15.99 15.98
CA GLU A 386 8.20 16.62 17.09
C GLU A 386 6.69 16.41 16.92
N PRO A 387 5.98 15.88 17.93
CA PRO A 387 4.56 15.62 17.82
C PRO A 387 3.74 16.84 17.39
N GLY A 388 4.12 18.04 17.86
CA GLY A 388 3.48 19.27 17.44
C GLY A 388 3.59 19.54 15.94
N VAL A 389 4.75 19.30 15.34
CA VAL A 389 4.96 19.40 13.88
C VAL A 389 4.16 18.33 13.16
N TYR A 390 4.18 17.08 13.64
CA TYR A 390 3.41 15.98 13.07
C TYR A 390 1.91 16.33 12.98
N PHE A 391 1.31 16.83 14.08
CA PHE A 391 -0.11 17.16 14.10
C PHE A 391 -0.43 18.42 13.27
N ALA A 392 0.43 19.44 13.25
CA ALA A 392 0.28 20.61 12.39
C ALA A 392 0.27 20.24 10.89
N MET A 393 1.11 19.28 10.49
CA MET A 393 1.19 18.80 9.10
C MET A 393 -0.01 17.93 8.70
N ASN A 394 -0.41 16.98 9.54
CA ASN A 394 -1.39 15.96 9.16
C ASN A 394 -2.84 16.34 9.45
N SER A 395 -3.09 17.36 10.26
CA SER A 395 -4.46 17.84 10.53
C SER A 395 -4.98 18.66 9.35
N PRO A 396 -6.27 18.48 8.98
CA PRO A 396 -6.84 19.22 7.86
C PRO A 396 -7.01 20.72 8.19
N ALA A 397 -6.85 21.58 7.20
CA ALA A 397 -7.03 23.04 7.36
C ALA A 397 -8.42 23.44 7.88
N SER A 398 -9.44 22.63 7.61
CA SER A 398 -10.79 22.82 8.15
C SER A 398 -10.87 22.73 9.68
N LEU A 399 -9.90 22.05 10.32
CA LEU A 399 -9.83 21.86 11.77
C LEU A 399 -8.84 22.82 12.45
N VAL A 400 -7.66 23.01 11.84
CA VAL A 400 -6.56 23.78 12.46
C VAL A 400 -6.41 25.19 11.89
N GLY A 401 -7.00 25.46 10.71
CA GLY A 401 -6.80 26.72 10.00
C GLY A 401 -5.59 26.69 9.07
N SER A 402 -5.23 27.85 8.55
CA SER A 402 -4.07 28.08 7.67
C SER A 402 -3.08 29.11 8.22
N ASP A 403 -3.41 29.75 9.34
CA ASP A 403 -2.54 30.70 10.02
C ASP A 403 -1.63 29.97 11.00
N VAL A 404 -0.32 30.26 10.96
CA VAL A 404 0.68 29.53 11.74
C VAL A 404 0.49 29.67 13.25
N VAL A 405 0.03 30.86 13.70
CA VAL A 405 -0.22 31.12 15.13
C VAL A 405 -1.43 30.34 15.60
N ALA A 406 -2.52 30.35 14.81
CA ALA A 406 -3.74 29.60 15.11
C ALA A 406 -3.50 28.09 15.13
N VAL A 407 -2.72 27.56 14.17
CA VAL A 407 -2.34 26.14 14.12
C VAL A 407 -1.50 25.77 15.35
N ALA A 408 -0.49 26.57 15.69
CA ALA A 408 0.37 26.30 16.86
C ALA A 408 -0.46 26.29 18.16
N ALA A 409 -1.35 27.26 18.33
CA ALA A 409 -2.25 27.32 19.49
C ALA A 409 -3.16 26.08 19.55
N LYS A 410 -3.79 25.70 18.41
CA LYS A 410 -4.70 24.57 18.35
C LYS A 410 -4.03 23.23 18.65
N VAL A 411 -2.84 23.01 18.12
CA VAL A 411 -2.05 21.79 18.36
C VAL A 411 -1.59 21.73 19.83
N SER A 412 -1.23 22.89 20.41
CA SER A 412 -0.85 22.99 21.82
C SER A 412 -2.02 22.69 22.77
N GLU A 413 -3.28 23.05 22.40
CA GLU A 413 -4.49 22.66 23.13
C GLU A 413 -4.64 21.12 23.23
N TRP A 414 -4.13 20.37 22.26
CA TRP A 414 -4.10 18.91 22.29
C TRP A 414 -2.96 18.34 23.12
N GLY A 415 -2.24 19.17 23.88
CA GLY A 415 -1.12 18.75 24.73
C GLY A 415 0.22 18.54 23.98
N PHE A 416 0.32 18.94 22.71
CA PHE A 416 1.55 18.87 21.92
C PHE A 416 2.09 20.28 21.70
N ALA A 417 2.83 20.76 22.68
CA ALA A 417 3.37 22.13 22.66
C ALA A 417 4.22 22.39 21.41
N ILE A 418 3.89 23.43 20.67
CA ILE A 418 4.60 23.87 19.48
C ILE A 418 4.50 25.39 19.34
N THR A 419 5.55 26.01 18.83
CA THR A 419 5.54 27.45 18.56
C THR A 419 5.50 27.74 17.07
N PRO A 420 4.97 28.92 16.65
CA PRO A 420 4.99 29.35 15.25
C PRO A 420 6.39 29.29 14.63
N ASP A 421 7.41 29.73 15.37
CA ASP A 421 8.82 29.77 14.90
C ASP A 421 9.35 28.39 14.50
N VAL A 422 8.97 27.32 15.23
CA VAL A 422 9.37 25.93 14.91
C VAL A 422 8.71 25.47 13.60
N LEU A 423 7.43 25.81 13.38
CA LEU A 423 6.73 25.46 12.15
C LEU A 423 7.32 26.19 10.93
N GLU A 424 7.63 27.49 11.07
CA GLU A 424 8.25 28.29 10.03
C GLU A 424 9.71 27.84 9.76
N ALA A 425 10.47 27.53 10.81
CA ALA A 425 11.82 26.98 10.66
C ALA A 425 11.78 25.66 9.90
N THR A 426 10.88 24.75 10.26
CA THR A 426 10.72 23.48 9.54
C THR A 426 10.42 23.71 8.07
N ALA A 427 9.53 24.65 7.72
CA ALA A 427 9.21 24.97 6.34
C ALA A 427 10.44 25.49 5.57
N ARG A 428 11.21 26.40 6.17
CA ARG A 428 12.45 26.93 5.57
C ARG A 428 13.49 25.84 5.35
N ASP A 429 13.71 24.98 6.36
CA ASP A 429 14.73 23.94 6.32
C ASP A 429 14.48 22.93 5.20
N ILE A 430 13.20 22.61 4.90
CA ILE A 430 12.82 21.70 3.82
C ILE A 430 12.65 22.40 2.46
N GLY A 431 12.79 23.73 2.40
CA GLY A 431 12.66 24.52 1.16
C GLY A 431 11.21 24.64 0.66
N GLU A 432 10.22 24.62 1.56
CA GLU A 432 8.80 24.75 1.23
C GLU A 432 8.22 26.04 1.82
N HIS A 433 7.14 26.54 1.22
CA HIS A 433 6.47 27.76 1.71
C HIS A 433 5.76 27.53 3.04
N THR A 434 5.21 26.33 3.25
CA THR A 434 4.52 25.96 4.48
C THR A 434 4.50 24.45 4.70
N VAL A 435 4.49 24.04 5.96
CA VAL A 435 4.25 22.65 6.37
C VAL A 435 2.82 22.41 6.85
N LEU A 436 2.00 23.46 6.95
CA LEU A 436 0.67 23.40 7.58
C LEU A 436 -0.33 22.64 6.72
N ALA A 437 -1.19 21.85 7.38
CA ALA A 437 -2.33 21.17 6.78
C ALA A 437 -2.02 20.36 5.51
N ARG A 438 -0.81 19.83 5.39
CA ARG A 438 -0.40 18.92 4.32
C ARG A 438 -0.83 17.49 4.64
N ALA A 439 -2.13 17.33 4.92
CA ALA A 439 -2.73 16.06 5.28
C ALA A 439 -2.50 14.98 4.21
N GLY A 440 -2.22 13.76 4.63
CA GLY A 440 -2.03 12.62 3.73
C GLY A 440 -0.78 11.80 4.01
N GLY A 441 0.01 12.18 5.03
CA GLY A 441 1.15 11.41 5.52
C GLY A 441 2.44 11.54 4.71
N ALA A 442 2.36 11.70 3.38
CA ALA A 442 3.52 11.74 2.51
C ALA A 442 4.50 12.89 2.85
N PRO A 443 4.09 14.16 2.97
CA PRO A 443 5.02 15.23 3.37
C PRO A 443 5.64 15.00 4.75
N THR A 444 4.90 14.41 5.68
CA THR A 444 5.40 14.07 7.02
C THR A 444 6.46 12.99 6.95
N LEU A 445 6.22 11.92 6.18
CA LEU A 445 7.22 10.88 5.94
C LEU A 445 8.50 11.48 5.35
N ALA A 446 8.36 12.38 4.37
CA ALA A 446 9.49 13.04 3.73
C ALA A 446 10.31 13.88 4.72
N VAL A 447 9.67 14.60 5.64
CA VAL A 447 10.36 15.33 6.73
C VAL A 447 11.15 14.35 7.61
N GLY A 448 10.54 13.24 8.04
CA GLY A 448 11.23 12.26 8.88
C GLY A 448 12.43 11.61 8.18
N ILE A 449 12.26 11.21 6.91
CA ILE A 449 13.37 10.68 6.09
C ILE A 449 14.48 11.73 5.95
N ALA A 450 14.13 12.97 5.66
CA ALA A 450 15.08 14.05 5.50
C ALA A 450 15.87 14.31 6.79
N GLN A 451 15.22 14.31 7.95
CA GLN A 451 15.89 14.47 9.24
C GLN A 451 16.92 13.35 9.48
N ILE A 452 16.57 12.08 9.24
CA ILE A 452 17.50 10.96 9.42
C ILE A 452 18.70 11.09 8.49
N LEU A 453 18.45 11.34 7.20
CA LEU A 453 19.51 11.40 6.18
C LEU A 453 20.38 12.64 6.34
N HIS A 454 19.80 13.78 6.72
CA HIS A 454 20.57 15.01 7.01
C HIS A 454 21.51 14.83 8.21
N HIS A 455 21.06 14.17 9.28
CA HIS A 455 21.92 13.90 10.44
C HIS A 455 23.02 12.86 10.12
N ALA A 456 22.72 11.91 9.23
CA ALA A 456 23.71 10.92 8.78
C ALA A 456 24.75 11.51 7.80
N LEU A 457 24.34 12.48 6.96
CA LEU A 457 25.14 13.10 5.91
C LEU A 457 24.93 14.62 5.92
N PRO A 458 25.50 15.34 6.90
CA PRO A 458 25.25 16.77 7.06
C PRO A 458 25.94 17.60 5.96
N SER A 459 25.17 18.52 5.36
CA SER A 459 25.67 19.58 4.48
C SER A 459 24.71 20.79 4.52
N ALA A 460 25.16 21.97 4.05
CA ALA A 460 24.40 23.21 4.23
C ALA A 460 22.96 23.16 3.72
N ASP A 461 22.72 22.58 2.54
CA ASP A 461 21.38 22.50 1.92
C ASP A 461 20.81 21.07 1.93
N ALA A 462 21.37 20.18 2.76
CA ALA A 462 21.03 18.76 2.69
C ALA A 462 19.59 18.48 3.12
N MET A 463 19.02 19.22 4.05
CA MET A 463 17.65 18.97 4.54
C MET A 463 16.62 19.15 3.43
N ALA A 464 16.67 20.24 2.67
CA ALA A 464 15.79 20.48 1.55
C ALA A 464 16.00 19.44 0.42
N PHE A 465 17.26 19.12 0.10
CA PHE A 465 17.56 18.07 -0.89
C PHE A 465 16.98 16.71 -0.48
N TRP A 466 17.18 16.28 0.75
CA TRP A 466 16.68 15.00 1.25
C TRP A 466 15.16 14.96 1.36
N TYR A 467 14.52 16.09 1.67
CA TYR A 467 13.07 16.20 1.67
C TYR A 467 12.51 15.98 0.26
N HIS A 468 13.02 16.68 -0.76
CA HIS A 468 12.55 16.52 -2.13
C HIS A 468 12.97 15.19 -2.76
N PHE A 469 14.09 14.61 -2.32
CA PHE A 469 14.45 13.23 -2.64
C PHE A 469 13.39 12.26 -2.10
N ALA A 470 12.94 12.44 -0.86
CA ALA A 470 11.90 11.61 -0.26
C ALA A 470 10.53 11.80 -0.94
N ILE A 471 10.15 13.03 -1.28
CA ILE A 471 8.93 13.31 -2.08
C ILE A 471 8.99 12.60 -3.44
N LEU A 472 10.13 12.65 -4.13
CA LEU A 472 10.31 11.92 -5.39
C LEU A 472 10.22 10.40 -5.18
N PHE A 473 10.89 9.88 -4.15
CA PHE A 473 10.83 8.48 -3.77
C PHE A 473 9.38 8.03 -3.59
N GLU A 474 8.58 8.76 -2.79
CA GLU A 474 7.18 8.46 -2.55
C GLU A 474 6.34 8.56 -3.83
N ALA A 475 6.49 9.62 -4.60
CA ALA A 475 5.76 9.81 -5.84
C ALA A 475 6.03 8.68 -6.84
N LEU A 476 7.29 8.29 -7.06
CA LEU A 476 7.63 7.17 -7.94
C LEU A 476 7.18 5.83 -7.38
N PHE A 477 7.26 5.67 -6.05
CA PHE A 477 6.79 4.47 -5.38
C PHE A 477 5.31 4.22 -5.66
N ILE A 478 4.51 5.29 -5.63
CA ILE A 478 3.06 5.24 -5.79
C ILE A 478 2.67 5.19 -7.27
N LEU A 479 3.30 6.02 -8.12
CA LEU A 479 2.96 6.10 -9.54
C LEU A 479 3.15 4.77 -10.27
N THR A 480 4.18 3.97 -9.91
CA THR A 480 4.34 2.62 -10.47
C THR A 480 3.16 1.71 -10.14
N ALA A 481 2.60 1.82 -8.93
CA ALA A 481 1.40 1.07 -8.54
C ALA A 481 0.13 1.57 -9.26
N VAL A 482 0.00 2.89 -9.52
CA VAL A 482 -1.10 3.46 -10.31
C VAL A 482 -1.03 2.98 -11.76
N ASP A 483 0.15 2.96 -12.36
CA ASP A 483 0.36 2.53 -13.75
C ASP A 483 0.04 1.04 -13.93
N ALA A 484 0.65 0.19 -13.10
CA ALA A 484 0.42 -1.26 -13.11
C ALA A 484 -1.04 -1.61 -12.76
N GLY A 485 -1.60 -0.93 -11.76
CA GLY A 485 -2.97 -1.14 -11.31
C GLY A 485 -4.01 -0.68 -12.34
N THR A 486 -3.80 0.45 -13.05
CA THR A 486 -4.69 0.89 -14.12
C THR A 486 -4.72 -0.13 -15.26
N ARG A 487 -3.57 -0.70 -15.61
CA ARG A 487 -3.48 -1.76 -16.62
C ARG A 487 -4.16 -3.05 -16.15
N ALA A 488 -3.96 -3.46 -14.90
CA ALA A 488 -4.68 -4.61 -14.31
C ALA A 488 -6.20 -4.38 -14.28
N GLY A 489 -6.63 -3.19 -13.87
CA GLY A 489 -8.04 -2.78 -13.89
C GLY A 489 -8.65 -2.81 -15.30
N ARG A 490 -7.89 -2.40 -16.32
CA ARG A 490 -8.30 -2.55 -17.72
C ARG A 490 -8.58 -4.01 -18.08
N PHE A 491 -7.67 -4.94 -17.76
CA PHE A 491 -7.88 -6.36 -18.02
C PHE A 491 -9.10 -6.91 -17.28
N MET A 492 -9.26 -6.54 -16.01
CA MET A 492 -10.44 -6.95 -15.22
C MET A 492 -11.74 -6.43 -15.83
N LEU A 493 -11.76 -5.19 -16.31
CA LEU A 493 -12.91 -4.60 -16.98
C LEU A 493 -13.18 -5.28 -18.33
N GLN A 494 -12.13 -5.62 -19.09
CA GLN A 494 -12.27 -6.39 -20.33
C GLN A 494 -12.88 -7.79 -20.06
N ASP A 495 -12.46 -8.46 -19.01
CA ASP A 495 -13.04 -9.77 -18.62
C ASP A 495 -14.50 -9.64 -18.20
N LEU A 496 -14.85 -8.61 -17.41
CA LEU A 496 -16.23 -8.33 -17.00
C LEU A 496 -17.12 -8.05 -18.21
N LEU A 497 -16.71 -7.12 -19.07
CA LEU A 497 -17.46 -6.74 -20.29
C LEU A 497 -17.51 -7.88 -21.30
N GLY A 498 -16.46 -8.69 -21.37
CA GLY A 498 -16.36 -9.84 -22.25
C GLY A 498 -17.36 -10.96 -21.96
N ASN A 499 -17.98 -10.96 -20.76
CA ASN A 499 -19.11 -11.85 -20.47
C ASN A 499 -20.38 -11.47 -21.23
N PHE A 500 -20.52 -10.19 -21.65
CA PHE A 500 -21.65 -9.66 -22.40
C PHE A 500 -21.28 -9.36 -23.86
N ILE A 501 -20.06 -8.91 -24.09
CA ILE A 501 -19.55 -8.50 -25.42
C ILE A 501 -18.23 -9.25 -25.68
N PRO A 502 -18.27 -10.43 -26.37
CA PRO A 502 -17.08 -11.27 -26.56
C PRO A 502 -15.88 -10.60 -27.22
N SER A 503 -16.12 -9.57 -28.05
CA SER A 503 -15.05 -8.80 -28.69
C SER A 503 -14.18 -8.01 -27.70
N MET A 504 -14.70 -7.67 -26.53
CA MET A 504 -13.96 -6.95 -25.49
C MET A 504 -12.86 -7.80 -24.82
N ARG A 505 -12.96 -9.13 -24.87
CA ARG A 505 -11.93 -10.07 -24.36
C ARG A 505 -10.64 -10.08 -25.19
N ARG A 506 -10.67 -9.54 -26.41
CA ARG A 506 -9.49 -9.56 -27.30
C ARG A 506 -8.50 -8.51 -26.85
N THR A 507 -7.46 -8.92 -26.18
CA THR A 507 -6.36 -8.04 -25.71
C THR A 507 -5.54 -7.43 -26.85
N GLU A 508 -5.60 -8.02 -28.05
CA GLU A 508 -4.97 -7.52 -29.27
C GLU A 508 -5.76 -6.35 -29.90
N SER A 509 -7.03 -6.17 -29.53
CA SER A 509 -7.88 -5.12 -30.10
C SER A 509 -7.59 -3.76 -29.46
N TRP A 510 -7.05 -2.83 -30.25
CA TRP A 510 -6.82 -1.45 -29.83
C TRP A 510 -8.10 -0.75 -29.33
N ALA A 511 -9.23 -0.97 -30.00
CA ALA A 511 -10.52 -0.40 -29.60
C ALA A 511 -10.96 -0.92 -28.22
N ALA A 512 -10.87 -2.23 -27.99
CA ALA A 512 -11.19 -2.82 -26.68
C ALA A 512 -10.27 -2.30 -25.58
N ASN A 513 -8.96 -2.16 -25.87
CA ASN A 513 -7.97 -1.63 -24.93
C ASN A 513 -8.26 -0.15 -24.58
N ILE A 514 -8.56 0.68 -25.56
CA ILE A 514 -8.86 2.11 -25.35
C ILE A 514 -10.16 2.28 -24.55
N ILE A 515 -11.24 1.56 -24.91
CA ILE A 515 -12.54 1.65 -24.23
C ILE A 515 -12.41 1.19 -22.77
N ALA A 516 -11.77 0.07 -22.54
CA ALA A 516 -11.62 -0.46 -21.17
C ALA A 516 -10.67 0.43 -20.33
N THR A 517 -9.60 0.99 -20.93
CA THR A 517 -8.74 1.95 -20.25
C THR A 517 -9.51 3.22 -19.91
N ALA A 518 -10.26 3.77 -20.86
CA ALA A 518 -11.08 4.97 -20.63
C ALA A 518 -12.10 4.75 -19.52
N GLY A 519 -12.78 3.60 -19.51
CA GLY A 519 -13.73 3.24 -18.46
C GLY A 519 -13.07 3.11 -17.08
N CYS A 520 -11.94 2.40 -17.00
CA CYS A 520 -11.19 2.24 -15.76
C CYS A 520 -10.69 3.60 -15.22
N VAL A 521 -10.08 4.42 -16.10
CA VAL A 521 -9.54 5.73 -15.75
C VAL A 521 -10.65 6.71 -15.36
N ALA A 522 -11.80 6.68 -16.07
CA ALA A 522 -12.94 7.52 -15.71
C ALA A 522 -13.47 7.21 -14.30
N LEU A 523 -13.52 5.94 -13.91
CA LEU A 523 -14.00 5.53 -12.60
C LEU A 523 -13.06 5.95 -11.46
N TRP A 524 -11.76 5.61 -11.54
CA TRP A 524 -10.84 6.03 -10.49
C TRP A 524 -10.55 7.53 -10.52
N GLY A 525 -10.54 8.14 -11.72
CA GLY A 525 -10.38 9.58 -11.89
C GLY A 525 -11.53 10.38 -11.29
N TYR A 526 -12.77 9.90 -11.41
CA TYR A 526 -13.93 10.49 -10.74
C TYR A 526 -13.77 10.47 -9.22
N LEU A 527 -13.42 9.33 -8.64
CA LEU A 527 -13.21 9.21 -7.18
C LEU A 527 -12.02 10.07 -6.72
N LEU A 528 -10.94 10.13 -7.49
CA LEU A 528 -9.81 10.99 -7.22
C LEU A 528 -10.24 12.46 -7.20
N TYR A 529 -10.93 12.92 -8.24
CA TYR A 529 -11.37 14.31 -8.35
C TYR A 529 -12.29 14.69 -7.19
N THR A 530 -13.31 13.87 -6.90
CA THR A 530 -14.24 14.13 -5.79
C THR A 530 -13.53 14.15 -4.44
N GLY A 531 -12.53 13.30 -4.23
CA GLY A 531 -11.71 13.31 -3.04
C GLY A 531 -10.81 14.54 -2.91
N VAL A 532 -10.22 15.01 -4.01
CA VAL A 532 -9.34 16.20 -4.00
C VAL A 532 -10.11 17.47 -3.70
N VAL A 533 -11.34 17.60 -4.23
CA VAL A 533 -12.19 18.80 -4.01
C VAL A 533 -13.09 18.69 -2.79
N ASP A 534 -13.02 17.58 -2.03
CA ASP A 534 -13.83 17.36 -0.83
C ASP A 534 -13.44 18.37 0.26
N PRO A 535 -14.40 19.13 0.83
CA PRO A 535 -14.14 20.11 1.89
C PRO A 535 -13.55 19.51 3.18
N PHE A 536 -13.82 18.23 3.49
CA PHE A 536 -13.20 17.52 4.61
C PHE A 536 -11.76 17.10 4.32
N GLY A 537 -11.36 17.11 3.05
CA GLY A 537 -10.10 16.54 2.57
C GLY A 537 -10.23 15.04 2.28
N GLY A 538 -9.84 14.63 1.08
CA GLY A 538 -10.06 13.28 0.57
C GLY A 538 -9.43 12.16 1.40
N ILE A 539 -8.38 12.44 2.18
CA ILE A 539 -7.77 11.44 3.09
C ILE A 539 -8.77 11.02 4.17
N GLN A 540 -9.54 11.93 4.75
CA GLN A 540 -10.51 11.58 5.79
C GLN A 540 -11.71 10.80 5.25
N THR A 541 -12.05 11.01 3.99
CA THR A 541 -13.22 10.37 3.35
C THR A 541 -12.89 9.09 2.60
N LEU A 542 -11.81 9.06 1.83
CA LEU A 542 -11.46 7.93 0.98
C LEU A 542 -10.50 6.92 1.63
N TRP A 543 -9.61 7.35 2.55
CA TRP A 543 -8.66 6.43 3.19
C TRP A 543 -9.34 5.31 4.01
N PRO A 544 -10.38 5.59 4.81
CA PRO A 544 -11.12 4.51 5.48
C PRO A 544 -11.77 3.53 4.50
N LEU A 545 -12.31 4.03 3.38
CA LEU A 545 -12.87 3.17 2.34
C LEU A 545 -11.81 2.27 1.70
N PHE A 546 -10.65 2.84 1.38
CA PHE A 546 -9.48 2.10 0.92
C PHE A 546 -9.09 0.99 1.91
N GLY A 547 -8.96 1.33 3.19
CA GLY A 547 -8.56 0.37 4.20
C GLY A 547 -9.56 -0.77 4.38
N ILE A 548 -10.86 -0.46 4.45
CA ILE A 548 -11.94 -1.45 4.55
C ILE A 548 -11.92 -2.37 3.33
N SER A 549 -11.97 -1.81 2.13
CA SER A 549 -12.09 -2.57 0.89
C SER A 549 -10.84 -3.42 0.60
N ASN A 550 -9.65 -2.86 0.83
CA ASN A 550 -8.39 -3.56 0.63
C ASN A 550 -8.26 -4.78 1.57
N GLN A 551 -8.60 -4.62 2.85
CA GLN A 551 -8.56 -5.75 3.79
C GLN A 551 -9.71 -6.75 3.57
N MET A 552 -10.87 -6.33 3.07
CA MET A 552 -11.92 -7.26 2.63
C MET A 552 -11.44 -8.17 1.51
N LEU A 553 -10.70 -7.62 0.54
CA LEU A 553 -10.11 -8.43 -0.53
C LEU A 553 -9.07 -9.43 0.00
N ALA A 554 -8.28 -9.03 1.01
CA ALA A 554 -7.38 -9.95 1.71
C ALA A 554 -8.16 -11.08 2.42
N GLY A 555 -9.27 -10.74 3.06
CA GLY A 555 -10.19 -11.72 3.66
C GLY A 555 -10.73 -12.72 2.63
N ILE A 556 -11.14 -12.25 1.43
CA ILE A 556 -11.58 -13.11 0.33
C ILE A 556 -10.47 -14.07 -0.11
N ALA A 557 -9.25 -13.57 -0.25
CA ALA A 557 -8.09 -14.38 -0.64
C ALA A 557 -7.77 -15.47 0.40
N LEU A 558 -7.81 -15.14 1.69
CA LEU A 558 -7.61 -16.11 2.77
C LEU A 558 -8.75 -17.11 2.90
N MET A 559 -10.01 -16.69 2.67
CA MET A 559 -11.15 -17.61 2.60
C MET A 559 -11.00 -18.62 1.46
N LEU A 560 -10.57 -18.16 0.28
CA LEU A 560 -10.23 -19.04 -0.84
C LEU A 560 -9.14 -20.05 -0.46
N GLY A 561 -8.05 -19.57 0.17
CA GLY A 561 -6.98 -20.41 0.71
C GLY A 561 -7.52 -21.47 1.67
N THR A 562 -8.44 -21.08 2.54
CA THR A 562 -9.10 -22.00 3.48
C THR A 562 -9.90 -23.08 2.74
N VAL A 563 -10.74 -22.69 1.77
CA VAL A 563 -11.53 -23.64 0.97
C VAL A 563 -10.62 -24.68 0.30
N VAL A 564 -9.51 -24.22 -0.29
CA VAL A 564 -8.58 -25.13 -0.96
C VAL A 564 -7.86 -26.06 0.03
N LEU A 565 -7.46 -25.59 1.21
CA LEU A 565 -6.86 -26.45 2.23
C LEU A 565 -7.81 -27.58 2.67
N PHE A 566 -9.12 -27.29 2.78
CA PHE A 566 -10.13 -28.34 3.03
C PHE A 566 -10.26 -29.31 1.85
N LYS A 567 -10.21 -28.85 0.63
CA LYS A 567 -10.25 -29.72 -0.58
C LYS A 567 -8.99 -30.56 -0.71
N MET A 568 -7.83 -30.05 -0.35
CA MET A 568 -6.55 -30.78 -0.30
C MET A 568 -6.45 -31.78 0.87
N LYS A 569 -7.51 -31.95 1.69
CA LYS A 569 -7.52 -32.79 2.90
C LYS A 569 -6.50 -32.36 3.96
N ARG A 570 -6.28 -31.04 4.06
CA ARG A 570 -5.33 -30.42 5.02
C ARG A 570 -6.03 -29.65 6.12
N ASP A 571 -7.18 -30.12 6.53
CA ASP A 571 -8.10 -29.50 7.49
C ASP A 571 -7.37 -29.09 8.80
N ARG A 572 -6.44 -29.93 9.27
CA ARG A 572 -5.66 -29.67 10.51
C ARG A 572 -4.82 -28.40 10.45
N TYR A 573 -4.50 -27.90 9.25
CA TYR A 573 -3.69 -26.70 9.04
C TYR A 573 -4.52 -25.48 8.61
N ALA A 574 -5.84 -25.64 8.47
CA ALA A 574 -6.73 -24.56 8.01
C ALA A 574 -6.67 -23.31 8.92
N TRP A 575 -6.29 -23.47 10.20
CA TRP A 575 -6.12 -22.36 11.13
C TRP A 575 -5.15 -21.28 10.60
N VAL A 576 -4.17 -21.65 9.78
CA VAL A 576 -3.18 -20.74 9.17
C VAL A 576 -3.86 -19.64 8.34
N THR A 577 -4.99 -19.98 7.69
CA THR A 577 -5.77 -19.04 6.86
C THR A 577 -7.07 -18.60 7.54
N VAL A 578 -7.71 -19.46 8.33
CA VAL A 578 -8.99 -19.16 9.01
C VAL A 578 -8.84 -18.05 10.06
N VAL A 579 -7.79 -18.12 10.90
CA VAL A 579 -7.60 -17.14 11.98
C VAL A 579 -7.41 -15.72 11.41
N PRO A 580 -6.46 -15.47 10.49
CA PRO A 580 -6.35 -14.15 9.90
C PRO A 580 -7.56 -13.74 9.07
N ALA A 581 -8.21 -14.65 8.34
CA ALA A 581 -9.45 -14.35 7.62
C ALA A 581 -10.56 -13.88 8.56
N ALA A 582 -10.79 -14.59 9.68
CA ALA A 582 -11.79 -14.22 10.66
C ALA A 582 -11.50 -12.84 11.28
N TRP A 583 -10.23 -12.57 11.64
CA TRP A 583 -9.82 -11.28 12.16
C TRP A 583 -10.13 -10.14 11.18
N LEU A 584 -9.72 -10.29 9.92
CA LEU A 584 -9.97 -9.27 8.89
C LEU A 584 -11.46 -9.06 8.63
N LEU A 585 -12.24 -10.14 8.57
CA LEU A 585 -13.69 -10.06 8.40
C LEU A 585 -14.37 -9.32 9.55
N ILE A 586 -13.97 -9.59 10.80
CA ILE A 586 -14.50 -8.88 11.98
C ILE A 586 -14.15 -7.40 11.91
N CYS A 587 -12.86 -7.07 11.71
CA CYS A 587 -12.40 -5.67 11.65
C CYS A 587 -13.10 -4.90 10.53
N THR A 588 -13.12 -5.44 9.31
CA THR A 588 -13.64 -4.73 8.14
C THR A 588 -15.15 -4.62 8.14
N THR A 589 -15.85 -5.69 8.56
CA THR A 589 -17.32 -5.65 8.66
C THR A 589 -17.76 -4.66 9.73
N TYR A 590 -17.14 -4.70 10.90
CA TYR A 590 -17.47 -3.78 11.98
C TYR A 590 -17.16 -2.32 11.60
N ALA A 591 -16.01 -2.06 10.99
CA ALA A 591 -15.68 -0.74 10.49
C ALA A 591 -16.64 -0.25 9.41
N GLY A 592 -17.02 -1.12 8.48
CA GLY A 592 -18.03 -0.79 7.46
C GLY A 592 -19.37 -0.42 8.07
N LEU A 593 -19.84 -1.17 9.07
CA LEU A 593 -21.09 -0.86 9.77
C LEU A 593 -21.02 0.46 10.53
N ILE A 594 -19.91 0.76 11.22
CA ILE A 594 -19.68 2.06 11.86
C ILE A 594 -19.73 3.18 10.80
N LYS A 595 -19.01 3.03 9.69
CA LYS A 595 -18.99 4.04 8.62
C LYS A 595 -20.35 4.29 8.00
N ILE A 596 -21.24 3.32 7.99
CA ILE A 596 -22.61 3.50 7.48
C ILE A 596 -23.52 4.13 8.56
N PHE A 597 -23.56 3.54 9.76
CA PHE A 597 -24.65 3.74 10.73
C PHE A 597 -24.30 4.53 11.97
N ASP A 598 -23.02 4.90 12.18
CA ASP A 598 -22.67 5.71 13.36
C ASP A 598 -23.44 7.02 13.36
N ARG A 599 -23.96 7.39 14.53
CA ARG A 599 -24.72 8.64 14.72
C ARG A 599 -23.85 9.89 14.74
N ASN A 600 -22.56 9.73 14.97
CA ASN A 600 -21.60 10.82 14.92
C ASN A 600 -21.29 11.21 13.46
N PRO A 601 -21.66 12.43 13.01
CA PRO A 601 -21.40 12.87 11.64
C PRO A 601 -19.91 12.92 11.24
N ALA A 602 -18.99 12.86 12.21
CA ALA A 602 -17.56 12.77 11.96
C ALA A 602 -17.11 11.35 11.60
N GLN A 603 -17.92 10.32 11.86
CA GLN A 603 -17.61 8.93 11.59
C GLN A 603 -18.59 8.28 10.61
N GLY A 604 -19.90 8.46 10.80
CA GLY A 604 -20.96 7.85 10.00
C GLY A 604 -21.32 8.64 8.76
N PHE A 605 -21.28 8.02 7.59
CA PHE A 605 -21.62 8.66 6.32
C PHE A 605 -23.08 9.11 6.25
N LEU A 606 -24.03 8.28 6.71
CA LEU A 606 -25.46 8.67 6.72
C LEU A 606 -25.73 9.84 7.67
N ALA A 607 -25.14 9.81 8.86
CA ALA A 607 -25.27 10.93 9.82
C ALA A 607 -24.64 12.22 9.26
N GLN A 608 -23.53 12.10 8.55
CA GLN A 608 -22.89 13.22 7.85
C GLN A 608 -23.81 13.79 6.77
N ALA A 609 -24.39 12.93 5.92
CA ALA A 609 -25.32 13.35 4.87
C ALA A 609 -26.53 14.09 5.46
N HIS A 610 -27.17 13.54 6.48
CA HIS A 610 -28.32 14.17 7.13
C HIS A 610 -27.96 15.54 7.74
N LYS A 611 -26.85 15.63 8.47
CA LYS A 611 -26.39 16.91 9.05
C LYS A 611 -26.29 18.01 7.99
N PHE A 612 -25.69 17.72 6.84
CA PHE A 612 -25.52 18.72 5.79
C PHE A 612 -26.79 18.97 4.97
N GLN A 613 -27.70 17.99 4.85
CA GLN A 613 -29.03 18.20 4.28
C GLN A 613 -29.88 19.14 5.16
N ASP A 614 -29.88 18.96 6.48
CA ASP A 614 -30.57 19.82 7.42
C ASP A 614 -30.01 21.26 7.39
N ALA A 615 -28.67 21.39 7.28
CA ALA A 615 -28.01 22.67 7.12
C ALA A 615 -28.39 23.38 5.81
N ILE A 616 -28.49 22.65 4.70
CA ILE A 616 -28.98 23.18 3.42
C ILE A 616 -30.43 23.63 3.53
N ALA A 617 -31.28 22.83 4.15
CA ALA A 617 -32.70 23.15 4.33
C ALA A 617 -32.93 24.39 5.22
N SER A 618 -32.07 24.59 6.23
CA SER A 618 -32.12 25.80 7.11
C SER A 618 -31.43 27.03 6.51
N GLY A 619 -30.81 26.91 5.33
CA GLY A 619 -30.03 27.97 4.68
C GLY A 619 -28.73 28.34 5.39
N THR A 620 -28.23 27.49 6.31
CA THR A 620 -27.04 27.76 7.13
C THR A 620 -25.84 27.05 6.55
N VAL A 621 -24.83 27.81 6.10
CA VAL A 621 -23.56 27.22 5.65
C VAL A 621 -22.77 26.74 6.86
N THR A 622 -22.49 25.42 6.88
CA THR A 622 -21.83 24.75 8.02
C THR A 622 -20.42 24.31 7.62
N ALA A 623 -19.43 24.62 8.48
CA ALA A 623 -18.05 24.17 8.27
C ALA A 623 -17.95 22.63 8.17
N PRO A 624 -17.03 22.13 7.32
CA PRO A 624 -15.97 22.81 6.57
C PRO A 624 -16.40 23.43 5.23
N ALA A 625 -17.66 23.26 4.82
CA ALA A 625 -18.17 23.84 3.58
C ALA A 625 -18.22 25.38 3.68
N LYS A 626 -17.87 26.05 2.56
CA LYS A 626 -17.91 27.52 2.42
C LYS A 626 -19.10 27.99 1.57
N SER A 627 -19.86 27.05 1.00
CA SER A 627 -21.02 27.33 0.15
C SER A 627 -22.02 26.16 0.16
N VAL A 628 -23.26 26.45 -0.27
CA VAL A 628 -24.31 25.43 -0.44
C VAL A 628 -23.87 24.35 -1.43
N ALA A 629 -23.18 24.72 -2.51
CA ALA A 629 -22.66 23.78 -3.49
C ALA A 629 -21.66 22.76 -2.87
N GLN A 630 -20.78 23.23 -1.98
CA GLN A 630 -19.87 22.36 -1.24
C GLN A 630 -20.61 21.46 -0.24
N MET A 631 -21.67 21.93 0.41
CA MET A 631 -22.52 21.09 1.27
C MET A 631 -23.21 19.99 0.45
N GLN A 632 -23.75 20.31 -0.73
CA GLN A 632 -24.32 19.32 -1.65
C GLN A 632 -23.30 18.28 -2.09
N GLN A 633 -22.05 18.69 -2.33
CA GLN A 633 -20.95 17.77 -2.65
C GLN A 633 -20.67 16.81 -1.49
N ILE A 634 -20.61 17.31 -0.26
CA ILE A 634 -20.43 16.46 0.94
C ILE A 634 -21.56 15.43 1.04
N VAL A 635 -22.81 15.85 0.86
CA VAL A 635 -23.98 14.95 0.87
C VAL A 635 -23.85 13.86 -0.20
N THR A 636 -23.52 14.25 -1.44
CA THR A 636 -23.33 13.31 -2.55
C THR A 636 -22.21 12.31 -2.26
N ASN A 637 -21.04 12.80 -1.81
CA ASN A 637 -19.91 11.94 -1.46
C ASN A 637 -20.27 10.97 -0.33
N ALA A 638 -21.00 11.43 0.68
CA ALA A 638 -21.42 10.56 1.80
C ALA A 638 -22.35 9.43 1.34
N TYR A 639 -23.31 9.71 0.44
CA TYR A 639 -24.17 8.66 -0.12
C TYR A 639 -23.41 7.71 -1.04
N VAL A 640 -22.51 8.19 -1.88
CA VAL A 640 -21.64 7.36 -2.73
C VAL A 640 -20.79 6.42 -1.86
N ASN A 641 -20.15 6.96 -0.82
CA ASN A 641 -19.33 6.17 0.10
C ASN A 641 -20.16 5.14 0.88
N THR A 642 -21.39 5.48 1.27
CA THR A 642 -22.35 4.54 1.87
C THR A 642 -22.65 3.40 0.90
N GLY A 643 -23.03 3.71 -0.34
CA GLY A 643 -23.35 2.72 -1.35
C GLY A 643 -22.18 1.78 -1.64
N LEU A 644 -20.96 2.31 -1.79
CA LEU A 644 -19.75 1.52 -1.98
C LEU A 644 -19.48 0.60 -0.77
N THR A 645 -19.63 1.11 0.45
CA THR A 645 -19.42 0.31 1.67
C THR A 645 -20.43 -0.82 1.78
N VAL A 646 -21.73 -0.56 1.51
CA VAL A 646 -22.78 -1.59 1.47
C VAL A 646 -22.45 -2.65 0.44
N LEU A 647 -22.01 -2.24 -0.75
CA LEU A 647 -21.65 -3.16 -1.83
C LEU A 647 -20.48 -4.07 -1.43
N PHE A 648 -19.45 -3.52 -0.78
CA PHE A 648 -18.31 -4.32 -0.30
C PHE A 648 -18.70 -5.29 0.81
N LEU A 649 -19.56 -4.88 1.74
CA LEU A 649 -20.12 -5.78 2.74
C LEU A 649 -20.92 -6.92 2.08
N PHE A 650 -21.71 -6.62 1.07
CA PHE A 650 -22.44 -7.62 0.30
C PHE A 650 -21.50 -8.62 -0.39
N VAL A 651 -20.44 -8.13 -1.06
CA VAL A 651 -19.43 -8.96 -1.73
C VAL A 651 -18.76 -9.91 -0.74
N VAL A 652 -18.23 -9.39 0.35
CA VAL A 652 -17.45 -10.21 1.30
C VAL A 652 -18.34 -11.22 2.04
N LEU A 653 -19.56 -10.84 2.44
CA LEU A 653 -20.50 -11.75 3.10
C LEU A 653 -21.00 -12.82 2.13
N SER A 654 -21.26 -12.49 0.87
CA SER A 654 -21.60 -13.46 -0.16
C SER A 654 -20.50 -14.50 -0.33
N ILE A 655 -19.24 -14.07 -0.49
CA ILE A 655 -18.09 -14.97 -0.61
C ILE A 655 -17.94 -15.84 0.64
N LEU A 656 -18.12 -15.29 1.84
CA LEU A 656 -18.09 -16.05 3.09
C LEU A 656 -19.13 -17.17 3.10
N ILE A 657 -20.38 -16.88 2.70
CA ILE A 657 -21.46 -17.88 2.64
C ILE A 657 -21.09 -19.01 1.66
N TYR A 658 -20.58 -18.66 0.48
CA TYR A 658 -20.17 -19.66 -0.52
C TYR A 658 -18.93 -20.45 -0.05
N ALA A 659 -17.98 -19.81 0.62
CA ALA A 659 -16.82 -20.50 1.21
C ALA A 659 -17.26 -21.53 2.25
N VAL A 660 -18.15 -21.15 3.18
CA VAL A 660 -18.69 -22.08 4.19
C VAL A 660 -19.46 -23.23 3.55
N LYS A 661 -20.34 -22.95 2.57
CA LYS A 661 -21.06 -23.99 1.82
C LYS A 661 -20.10 -24.97 1.15
N THR A 662 -19.06 -24.46 0.50
CA THR A 662 -18.05 -25.27 -0.20
C THR A 662 -17.24 -26.11 0.78
N ILE A 663 -16.85 -25.57 1.93
CA ILE A 663 -16.13 -26.30 2.99
C ILE A 663 -16.99 -27.43 3.54
N VAL A 664 -18.28 -27.18 3.85
CA VAL A 664 -19.20 -28.19 4.35
C VAL A 664 -19.40 -29.31 3.31
N ALA A 665 -19.58 -28.94 2.04
CA ALA A 665 -19.69 -29.91 0.95
C ALA A 665 -18.40 -30.74 0.80
N ALA A 666 -17.23 -30.10 0.85
CA ALA A 666 -15.95 -30.78 0.77
C ALA A 666 -15.73 -31.75 1.94
N ARG A 667 -16.13 -31.41 3.15
CA ARG A 667 -16.05 -32.31 4.32
C ARG A 667 -16.94 -33.54 4.20
N ARG A 668 -18.11 -33.39 3.58
CA ARG A 668 -19.06 -34.50 3.39
C ARG A 668 -18.65 -35.45 2.26
N ASN A 669 -17.79 -35.00 1.34
CA ASN A 669 -17.31 -35.81 0.22
C ASN A 669 -15.96 -36.47 0.57
N PRO A 670 -15.89 -37.80 0.70
CA PRO A 670 -14.64 -38.51 0.96
C PRO A 670 -13.66 -38.45 -0.23
N GLN A 671 -14.15 -38.22 -1.46
CA GLN A 671 -13.35 -38.03 -2.67
C GLN A 671 -13.12 -36.54 -2.98
N ARG A 672 -12.81 -35.74 -1.97
CA ARG A 672 -12.47 -34.33 -2.17
C ARG A 672 -11.37 -34.22 -3.23
N SER A 673 -11.58 -33.38 -4.21
CA SER A 673 -10.54 -33.00 -5.17
C SER A 673 -10.43 -31.48 -5.22
N ASP A 674 -9.23 -31.00 -5.09
CA ASP A 674 -8.88 -29.66 -5.56
C ASP A 674 -8.75 -29.67 -7.09
N ARG A 675 -8.73 -28.49 -7.69
CA ARG A 675 -8.58 -28.35 -9.15
C ARG A 675 -7.15 -27.97 -9.53
N GLU A 676 -6.17 -28.61 -8.90
CA GLU A 676 -4.77 -28.46 -9.32
C GLU A 676 -4.60 -28.99 -10.75
N THR A 677 -3.74 -28.32 -11.51
CA THR A 677 -3.26 -28.84 -12.80
C THR A 677 -2.49 -30.15 -12.61
N ALA A 678 -2.47 -31.00 -13.63
CA ALA A 678 -1.70 -32.25 -13.57
C ALA A 678 -0.23 -31.96 -13.24
N TYR A 679 0.40 -32.88 -12.49
CA TYR A 679 1.83 -32.80 -12.21
C TYR A 679 2.64 -33.00 -13.49
N VAL A 680 3.53 -32.07 -13.78
CA VAL A 680 4.52 -32.17 -14.85
C VAL A 680 5.90 -31.92 -14.22
N ALA A 681 6.82 -32.83 -14.38
CA ALA A 681 8.18 -32.68 -13.85
C ALA A 681 9.00 -31.69 -14.69
N LEU A 682 9.83 -30.89 -14.03
CA LEU A 682 10.84 -30.06 -14.70
C LEU A 682 11.83 -30.96 -15.45
N GLN A 683 12.20 -30.54 -16.65
CA GLN A 683 13.25 -31.24 -17.41
C GLN A 683 14.65 -30.95 -16.81
N PRO A 684 15.62 -31.86 -16.92
CA PRO A 684 16.95 -31.67 -16.33
C PRO A 684 17.65 -30.36 -16.72
N HIS A 685 17.51 -29.92 -17.98
CA HIS A 685 18.10 -28.67 -18.45
C HIS A 685 17.40 -27.44 -17.80
N GLN A 686 16.09 -27.50 -17.54
CA GLN A 686 15.33 -26.44 -16.86
C GLN A 686 15.71 -26.36 -15.37
N MET A 687 16.13 -27.45 -14.75
CA MET A 687 16.63 -27.47 -13.37
C MET A 687 18.05 -26.86 -13.24
N ALA A 688 18.85 -26.92 -14.28
CA ALA A 688 20.21 -26.34 -14.27
C ALA A 688 20.19 -24.78 -14.31
N ASP A 689 19.11 -24.18 -14.84
CA ASP A 689 18.95 -22.73 -14.97
C ASP A 689 18.27 -22.08 -13.74
N LEU A 690 17.86 -22.88 -12.75
CA LEU A 690 17.18 -22.44 -11.50
C LEU A 690 18.18 -22.19 -10.35
#